data_aa74ffc7ba42c3cd7f4e9dbd033043ec
#
_entry.id   aa74ffc7ba42c3cd7f4e9dbd033043ec
#
_cell.length_a   1.000
_cell.length_b   1.000
_cell.length_c   1.000
_cell.angle_alpha   90.00
_cell.angle_beta   90.00
_cell.angle_gamma   90.00
#
_symmetry.space_group_name_H-M   'P 1'
#
loop_
_entity.id
_entity.type
_entity.pdbx_description
1 polymer ?
#
loop_
_entity_poly.entity_id
_entity_poly.type
_entity_poly.pdbx_seq_one_letter_code
_entity_poly.pdbx_strand_id
1 'polypeptide(L)'
;MSQTRRAVVGGRWQRWAALLLLAILFTQLLTAAVRLSVTIDEGFHITSGYEYLRTGQLRLFDEHVPLAKALFAWPLFFVRDLMPPEAAAGYAAGDLIAVAQETILSYQPIDRVVVACRIPVALLTLLLAATVYRWASDALGPTAGLFALALLTFDPNLLAHGSLATTDLGATAFIFWATWAFARYLRRPSARRWWIAALLMGLAQGAKLTALLILPALGLLALVDAGTRAEEKRFEALARRALSYAGMMAVAALVLWSLYGFEVRPLAEIARGRFPLPAASHVERWVRLQANIDYGRESFLLGQNRMHGWWQYFPLAFLLKTPLPVLILVLMTVGLLAWRRRRLTTELALALFPVSYGLLSLTSTINIGYRHLLPVLPFLFVSVARLAAPPRRVLRAVCAALVIWLAVGTVRVIPHYLTYFNAVAGGPDDGYRFLADSNTDWGQGLKALAETQRRGDLGPVKLSMFTFLDPAIYGVRYEPIAPMAGAPPVLPQRFNPASGTYAISATTLDGVPLPLPSTYSWFRHRTPQARVAYVIFIYQVTERRADWVAQCTDPAVPLPSQVVAEGFGSDALRHITFDCQQSWIIPQGGASDGWYVRSTPGIDQLRWPTGTQRHEWWPDWAQELPLNSLHLSYVQPTPGELPPFAIWEWNAAPFQPPSTLGPIALEETLEFVGYDLRGDPRPGETIEVLTYWRVVDPPRRPLSLMLHLANGSGVPVAVGDGLGVGIDQWQPGDRIVQRHVLNLPPDLAMGDLQVLTGAYWLDDLTRLQAGDCSEISLETVTVR
;
A
#
# COMPACT_ATOMS: atom_id res chain seq x y z
N MET A 1 53.06 -12.79 -22.90
CA MET A 1 52.66 -14.22 -22.72
C MET A 1 51.13 -14.28 -22.58
N SER A 2 50.43 -14.66 -23.66
CA SER A 2 48.99 -14.78 -23.73
C SER A 2 48.57 -16.13 -23.19
N GLN A 3 48.14 -16.20 -21.94
CA GLN A 3 47.32 -17.32 -21.48
C GLN A 3 45.93 -17.16 -22.08
N THR A 4 45.67 -17.83 -23.16
CA THR A 4 44.34 -18.17 -23.65
C THR A 4 43.62 -18.95 -22.54
N ARG A 5 42.82 -18.20 -21.67
CA ARG A 5 41.87 -18.88 -20.80
C ARG A 5 40.87 -19.63 -21.68
N ARG A 6 41.08 -20.94 -21.82
CA ARG A 6 40.06 -21.87 -22.31
C ARG A 6 38.79 -21.58 -21.51
N ALA A 7 37.67 -21.44 -22.21
CA ALA A 7 36.36 -21.41 -21.56
C ALA A 7 36.27 -22.65 -20.66
N VAL A 8 36.29 -22.46 -19.34
CA VAL A 8 36.14 -23.58 -18.41
C VAL A 8 34.68 -24.04 -18.57
N VAL A 9 34.50 -25.00 -19.46
CA VAL A 9 33.22 -25.71 -19.58
C VAL A 9 33.04 -26.44 -18.26
N GLY A 10 32.00 -26.09 -17.50
CA GLY A 10 31.69 -26.71 -16.22
C GLY A 10 31.65 -28.24 -16.35
N GLY A 11 32.06 -28.95 -15.29
CA GLY A 11 32.02 -30.40 -15.24
C GLY A 11 30.60 -30.92 -15.47
N ARG A 12 30.47 -32.23 -15.78
CA ARG A 12 29.15 -32.85 -16.09
C ARG A 12 28.13 -32.56 -14.98
N TRP A 13 28.53 -32.61 -13.72
CA TRP A 13 27.63 -32.35 -12.58
C TRP A 13 27.05 -30.90 -12.55
N GLN A 14 27.84 -29.90 -12.94
CA GLN A 14 27.37 -28.51 -12.97
C GLN A 14 26.29 -28.26 -14.01
N ARG A 15 26.36 -28.96 -15.14
CA ARG A 15 25.31 -28.92 -16.18
C ARG A 15 24.03 -29.58 -15.69
N TRP A 16 24.13 -30.73 -15.02
CA TRP A 16 22.97 -31.41 -14.45
C TRP A 16 22.34 -30.58 -13.35
N ALA A 17 23.13 -29.94 -12.47
CA ALA A 17 22.63 -29.02 -11.43
C ALA A 17 21.93 -27.81 -12.05
N ALA A 18 22.44 -27.23 -13.14
CA ALA A 18 21.78 -26.15 -13.84
C ALA A 18 20.44 -26.58 -14.47
N LEU A 19 20.39 -27.74 -15.09
CA LEU A 19 19.17 -28.32 -15.64
C LEU A 19 18.12 -28.58 -14.55
N LEU A 20 18.56 -29.14 -13.42
CA LEU A 20 17.67 -29.36 -12.26
C LEU A 20 17.09 -28.02 -11.71
N LEU A 21 17.90 -26.98 -11.57
CA LEU A 21 17.42 -25.67 -11.12
C LEU A 21 16.44 -25.06 -12.12
N LEU A 22 16.69 -25.17 -13.42
CA LEU A 22 15.75 -24.73 -14.46
C LEU A 22 14.44 -25.52 -14.43
N ALA A 23 14.50 -26.85 -14.21
CA ALA A 23 13.30 -27.67 -14.06
C ALA A 23 12.50 -27.28 -12.81
N ILE A 24 13.17 -27.04 -11.67
CA ILE A 24 12.53 -26.52 -10.46
C ILE A 24 11.87 -25.15 -10.73
N LEU A 25 12.59 -24.24 -11.38
CA LEU A 25 12.05 -22.92 -11.76
C LEU A 25 10.78 -23.07 -12.61
N PHE A 26 10.84 -23.93 -13.65
CA PHE A 26 9.69 -24.16 -14.53
C PHE A 26 8.48 -24.74 -13.78
N THR A 27 8.70 -25.70 -12.89
CA THR A 27 7.63 -26.30 -12.08
C THR A 27 6.98 -25.28 -11.17
N GLN A 28 7.76 -24.40 -10.53
CA GLN A 28 7.24 -23.33 -9.69
C GLN A 28 6.40 -22.32 -10.49
N LEU A 29 6.92 -21.87 -11.64
CA LEU A 29 6.21 -20.96 -12.54
C LEU A 29 4.90 -21.57 -13.06
N LEU A 30 4.93 -22.82 -13.50
CA LEU A 30 3.74 -23.51 -14.00
C LEU A 30 2.69 -23.73 -12.89
N THR A 31 3.15 -24.09 -11.69
CA THR A 31 2.26 -24.25 -10.53
C THR A 31 1.53 -22.95 -10.21
N ALA A 32 2.23 -21.81 -10.19
CA ALA A 32 1.62 -20.52 -9.97
C ALA A 32 0.70 -20.13 -11.14
N ALA A 33 1.15 -20.32 -12.39
CA ALA A 33 0.37 -20.00 -13.58
C ALA A 33 -0.99 -20.71 -13.63
N VAL A 34 -1.08 -21.95 -13.12
CA VAL A 34 -2.32 -22.73 -13.10
C VAL A 34 -3.19 -22.44 -11.88
N ARG A 35 -2.58 -22.24 -10.70
CA ARG A 35 -3.32 -22.12 -9.44
C ARG A 35 -3.85 -20.73 -9.15
N LEU A 36 -3.24 -19.67 -9.69
CA LEU A 36 -3.68 -18.30 -9.46
C LEU A 36 -4.80 -17.91 -10.43
N SER A 37 -5.79 -17.15 -9.95
CA SER A 37 -6.78 -16.49 -10.79
C SER A 37 -6.14 -15.43 -11.68
N VAL A 38 -6.86 -14.94 -12.69
CA VAL A 38 -6.39 -13.83 -13.52
C VAL A 38 -6.23 -12.58 -12.68
N THR A 39 -5.14 -11.85 -12.92
CA THR A 39 -4.91 -10.55 -12.28
C THR A 39 -5.57 -9.44 -13.08
N ILE A 40 -5.78 -8.29 -12.44
CA ILE A 40 -6.49 -7.15 -13.06
C ILE A 40 -5.83 -6.69 -14.38
N ASP A 41 -4.51 -6.59 -14.41
CA ASP A 41 -3.77 -6.14 -15.60
C ASP A 41 -3.70 -7.20 -16.70
N GLU A 42 -3.74 -8.51 -16.39
CA GLU A 42 -3.65 -9.57 -17.38
C GLU A 42 -4.77 -9.52 -18.41
N GLY A 43 -6.01 -9.26 -17.97
CA GLY A 43 -7.16 -9.12 -18.88
C GLY A 43 -6.89 -8.08 -19.97
N PHE A 44 -6.37 -6.93 -19.59
CA PHE A 44 -6.08 -5.81 -20.49
C PHE A 44 -4.88 -6.07 -21.39
N HIS A 45 -3.81 -6.59 -20.83
CA HIS A 45 -2.61 -6.91 -21.59
C HIS A 45 -2.85 -8.03 -22.62
N ILE A 46 -3.59 -9.07 -22.25
CA ILE A 46 -3.94 -10.18 -23.13
C ILE A 46 -4.84 -9.68 -24.26
N THR A 47 -5.89 -8.92 -23.96
CA THR A 47 -6.82 -8.35 -24.96
C THR A 47 -6.07 -7.47 -25.95
N SER A 48 -5.26 -6.54 -25.47
CA SER A 48 -4.49 -5.63 -26.34
C SER A 48 -3.37 -6.36 -27.12
N GLY A 49 -2.78 -7.41 -26.56
CA GLY A 49 -1.81 -8.25 -27.28
C GLY A 49 -2.46 -9.04 -28.41
N TYR A 50 -3.67 -9.55 -28.19
CA TYR A 50 -4.45 -10.27 -29.19
C TYR A 50 -4.94 -9.33 -30.30
N GLU A 51 -5.44 -8.12 -29.94
CA GLU A 51 -5.75 -7.06 -30.90
C GLU A 51 -4.57 -6.78 -31.82
N TYR A 52 -3.39 -6.51 -31.25
CA TYR A 52 -2.20 -6.20 -32.03
C TYR A 52 -1.83 -7.31 -33.02
N LEU A 53 -1.86 -8.56 -32.57
CA LEU A 53 -1.52 -9.71 -33.43
C LEU A 53 -2.52 -9.92 -34.56
N ARG A 54 -3.79 -9.55 -34.39
CA ARG A 54 -4.85 -9.68 -35.40
C ARG A 54 -4.91 -8.51 -36.36
N THR A 55 -4.74 -7.32 -35.86
CA THR A 55 -5.01 -6.08 -36.62
C THR A 55 -3.76 -5.28 -36.96
N GLY A 56 -2.63 -5.56 -36.30
CA GLY A 56 -1.43 -4.73 -36.34
C GLY A 56 -1.56 -3.40 -35.58
N GLN A 57 -2.69 -3.14 -34.92
CA GLN A 57 -2.99 -1.90 -34.21
C GLN A 57 -2.95 -2.09 -32.70
N LEU A 58 -2.76 -1.02 -31.96
CA LEU A 58 -2.81 -0.97 -30.50
C LEU A 58 -3.75 0.18 -30.10
N ARG A 59 -5.04 0.04 -30.36
CA ARG A 59 -6.06 1.07 -30.07
C ARG A 59 -6.58 0.97 -28.64
N LEU A 60 -6.74 -0.26 -28.12
CA LEU A 60 -7.41 -0.54 -26.87
C LEU A 60 -6.58 -0.16 -25.65
N PHE A 61 -5.27 -0.41 -25.67
CA PHE A 61 -4.40 -0.16 -24.51
C PHE A 61 -3.10 0.48 -24.98
N ASP A 62 -3.15 1.78 -25.16
CA ASP A 62 -2.12 2.57 -25.81
C ASP A 62 -0.99 3.07 -24.89
N GLU A 63 -1.06 2.79 -23.58
CA GLU A 63 0.01 3.13 -22.61
C GLU A 63 1.27 2.27 -22.77
N HIS A 64 1.16 1.06 -23.36
CA HIS A 64 2.24 0.09 -23.43
C HIS A 64 2.62 -0.28 -24.85
N VAL A 65 3.90 -0.65 -25.03
CA VAL A 65 4.50 -1.05 -26.32
C VAL A 65 4.16 -2.50 -26.70
N PRO A 66 4.26 -2.90 -28.01
CA PRO A 66 3.64 -4.13 -28.51
C PRO A 66 4.34 -5.43 -28.17
N LEU A 67 5.69 -5.48 -28.09
CA LEU A 67 6.44 -6.73 -28.16
C LEU A 67 6.09 -7.72 -27.05
N ALA A 68 6.07 -7.28 -25.79
CA ALA A 68 5.79 -8.18 -24.68
C ALA A 68 4.35 -8.73 -24.77
N LYS A 69 3.38 -7.90 -25.14
CA LYS A 69 1.98 -8.28 -25.32
C LYS A 69 1.82 -9.31 -26.43
N ALA A 70 2.47 -9.10 -27.58
CA ALA A 70 2.46 -10.05 -28.70
C ALA A 70 3.07 -11.40 -28.28
N LEU A 71 4.19 -11.38 -27.53
CA LEU A 71 4.88 -12.60 -27.12
C LEU A 71 4.04 -13.51 -26.22
N PHE A 72 3.16 -12.98 -25.39
CA PHE A 72 2.32 -13.84 -24.57
C PHE A 72 0.91 -14.06 -25.14
N ALA A 73 0.43 -13.23 -26.05
CA ALA A 73 -0.91 -13.38 -26.64
C ALA A 73 -0.95 -14.31 -27.86
N TRP A 74 0.21 -14.62 -28.50
CA TRP A 74 0.21 -15.46 -29.71
C TRP A 74 -0.44 -16.86 -29.55
N PRO A 75 -0.43 -17.53 -28.37
CA PRO A 75 -1.10 -18.81 -28.24
C PRO A 75 -2.61 -18.75 -28.42
N LEU A 76 -3.21 -17.57 -28.33
CA LEU A 76 -4.65 -17.37 -28.50
C LEU A 76 -5.15 -17.73 -29.90
N PHE A 77 -4.30 -17.71 -30.90
CA PHE A 77 -4.65 -18.22 -32.23
C PHE A 77 -5.04 -19.72 -32.24
N PHE A 78 -4.68 -20.47 -31.20
CA PHE A 78 -5.02 -21.89 -31.07
C PHE A 78 -6.18 -22.13 -30.10
N VAL A 79 -6.73 -21.07 -29.50
CA VAL A 79 -7.92 -21.16 -28.63
C VAL A 79 -9.16 -21.09 -29.51
N ARG A 80 -9.94 -22.19 -29.51
CA ARG A 80 -11.17 -22.28 -30.29
C ARG A 80 -12.26 -21.39 -29.73
N ASP A 81 -13.10 -20.84 -30.59
CA ASP A 81 -14.30 -20.07 -30.25
C ASP A 81 -14.02 -18.82 -29.38
N LEU A 82 -12.76 -18.34 -29.41
CA LEU A 82 -12.41 -17.08 -28.76
C LEU A 82 -12.84 -15.91 -29.64
N MET A 83 -13.71 -15.04 -29.11
CA MET A 83 -14.14 -13.83 -29.79
C MET A 83 -12.95 -12.91 -30.05
N PRO A 84 -12.71 -12.48 -31.29
CA PRO A 84 -11.65 -11.53 -31.57
C PRO A 84 -12.01 -10.13 -31.06
N PRO A 85 -11.04 -9.33 -30.53
CA PRO A 85 -11.30 -8.03 -29.96
C PRO A 85 -12.05 -7.05 -30.89
N GLU A 86 -11.75 -7.10 -32.17
CA GLU A 86 -12.39 -6.23 -33.19
C GLU A 86 -13.88 -6.54 -33.43
N ALA A 87 -14.38 -7.67 -32.94
CA ALA A 87 -15.80 -8.04 -33.01
C ALA A 87 -16.62 -7.60 -31.80
N ALA A 88 -15.96 -7.17 -30.73
CA ALA A 88 -16.65 -6.71 -29.52
C ALA A 88 -17.31 -5.33 -29.72
N ALA A 89 -18.46 -5.13 -29.09
CA ALA A 89 -19.25 -3.90 -29.23
C ALA A 89 -18.47 -2.63 -28.80
N GLY A 90 -17.66 -2.72 -27.74
CA GLY A 90 -16.83 -1.62 -27.25
C GLY A 90 -15.62 -1.26 -28.10
N TYR A 91 -15.27 -2.08 -29.12
CA TYR A 91 -14.03 -1.89 -29.89
C TYR A 91 -13.97 -0.56 -30.66
N ALA A 92 -15.06 -0.17 -31.31
CA ALA A 92 -15.12 1.08 -32.08
C ALA A 92 -14.93 2.33 -31.20
N ALA A 93 -15.39 2.26 -29.95
CA ALA A 93 -15.24 3.32 -28.95
C ALA A 93 -13.85 3.30 -28.28
N GLY A 94 -13.05 2.23 -28.46
CA GLY A 94 -11.78 2.06 -27.76
C GLY A 94 -11.94 1.70 -26.28
N ASP A 95 -13.11 1.17 -25.89
CA ASP A 95 -13.38 0.77 -24.51
C ASP A 95 -12.71 -0.57 -24.18
N LEU A 96 -11.50 -0.48 -23.65
CA LEU A 96 -10.70 -1.65 -23.27
C LEU A 96 -11.41 -2.55 -22.26
N ILE A 97 -12.11 -1.97 -21.29
CA ILE A 97 -12.77 -2.74 -20.23
C ILE A 97 -13.89 -3.58 -20.83
N ALA A 98 -14.79 -2.94 -21.60
CA ALA A 98 -15.89 -3.63 -22.27
C ALA A 98 -15.38 -4.73 -23.22
N VAL A 99 -14.37 -4.42 -24.04
CA VAL A 99 -13.79 -5.42 -24.97
C VAL A 99 -13.14 -6.58 -24.21
N ALA A 100 -12.39 -6.31 -23.14
CA ALA A 100 -11.78 -7.38 -22.33
C ALA A 100 -12.85 -8.25 -21.67
N GLN A 101 -13.92 -7.67 -21.16
CA GLN A 101 -15.04 -8.38 -20.56
C GLN A 101 -15.78 -9.26 -21.60
N GLU A 102 -16.06 -8.73 -22.80
CA GLU A 102 -16.75 -9.49 -23.85
C GLU A 102 -15.91 -10.61 -24.46
N THR A 103 -14.58 -10.47 -24.47
CA THR A 103 -13.69 -11.40 -25.18
C THR A 103 -12.95 -12.35 -24.23
N ILE A 104 -11.97 -11.84 -23.51
CA ILE A 104 -11.04 -12.63 -22.70
C ILE A 104 -11.66 -13.07 -21.38
N LEU A 105 -12.29 -12.11 -20.68
CA LEU A 105 -12.76 -12.33 -19.30
C LEU A 105 -14.08 -13.11 -19.21
N SER A 106 -14.87 -13.19 -20.30
CA SER A 106 -16.09 -14.00 -20.39
C SER A 106 -15.84 -15.43 -20.91
N TYR A 107 -14.66 -15.70 -21.48
CA TYR A 107 -14.37 -16.99 -22.08
C TYR A 107 -14.37 -18.15 -21.06
N GLN A 108 -15.06 -19.26 -21.40
CA GLN A 108 -15.15 -20.43 -20.50
C GLN A 108 -14.52 -21.68 -21.12
N PRO A 109 -13.70 -22.40 -20.37
CA PRO A 109 -13.11 -22.03 -19.09
C PRO A 109 -11.97 -21.00 -19.28
N ILE A 110 -12.02 -19.91 -18.55
CA ILE A 110 -11.06 -18.78 -18.64
C ILE A 110 -9.59 -19.23 -18.52
N ASP A 111 -9.34 -20.29 -17.76
CA ASP A 111 -8.00 -20.83 -17.57
C ASP A 111 -7.32 -21.27 -18.87
N ARG A 112 -8.08 -21.67 -19.89
CA ARG A 112 -7.48 -22.00 -21.21
C ARG A 112 -6.81 -20.80 -21.85
N VAL A 113 -7.41 -19.64 -21.74
CA VAL A 113 -6.86 -18.39 -22.27
C VAL A 113 -5.70 -17.90 -21.42
N VAL A 114 -5.93 -17.78 -20.11
CA VAL A 114 -4.97 -17.18 -19.20
C VAL A 114 -3.69 -18.02 -19.07
N VAL A 115 -3.82 -19.34 -18.87
CA VAL A 115 -2.65 -20.24 -18.77
C VAL A 115 -1.88 -20.31 -20.09
N ALA A 116 -2.60 -20.34 -21.24
CA ALA A 116 -1.95 -20.30 -22.55
C ALA A 116 -1.05 -19.05 -22.70
N CYS A 117 -1.51 -17.88 -22.22
CA CYS A 117 -0.73 -16.64 -22.25
C CYS A 117 0.39 -16.59 -21.21
N ARG A 118 0.27 -17.28 -20.08
CA ARG A 118 1.29 -17.34 -19.03
C ARG A 118 2.49 -18.25 -19.41
N ILE A 119 2.26 -19.29 -20.21
CA ILE A 119 3.33 -20.20 -20.66
C ILE A 119 4.48 -19.48 -21.38
N PRO A 120 4.26 -18.60 -22.38
CA PRO A 120 5.35 -17.86 -23.02
C PRO A 120 6.15 -17.01 -22.04
N VAL A 121 5.52 -16.43 -21.01
CA VAL A 121 6.22 -15.65 -19.97
C VAL A 121 7.09 -16.56 -19.11
N ALA A 122 6.60 -17.74 -18.73
CA ALA A 122 7.38 -18.74 -18.01
C ALA A 122 8.61 -19.21 -18.84
N LEU A 123 8.45 -19.44 -20.12
CA LEU A 123 9.55 -19.78 -21.03
C LEU A 123 10.56 -18.64 -21.18
N LEU A 124 10.08 -17.40 -21.25
CA LEU A 124 10.92 -16.20 -21.26
C LEU A 124 11.75 -16.08 -19.97
N THR A 125 11.14 -16.42 -18.82
CA THR A 125 11.81 -16.46 -17.52
C THR A 125 12.92 -17.51 -17.49
N LEU A 126 12.69 -18.70 -18.05
CA LEU A 126 13.71 -19.75 -18.18
C LEU A 126 14.89 -19.29 -19.05
N LEU A 127 14.63 -18.61 -20.17
CA LEU A 127 15.68 -18.07 -21.04
C LEU A 127 16.49 -16.97 -20.34
N LEU A 128 15.81 -16.12 -19.56
CA LEU A 128 16.47 -15.13 -18.72
C LEU A 128 17.38 -15.80 -17.69
N ALA A 129 16.87 -16.82 -16.98
CA ALA A 129 17.63 -17.59 -15.98
C ALA A 129 18.84 -18.27 -16.60
N ALA A 130 18.69 -18.91 -17.76
CA ALA A 130 19.79 -19.51 -18.52
C ALA A 130 20.85 -18.47 -18.93
N THR A 131 20.44 -17.26 -19.27
CA THR A 131 21.36 -16.17 -19.65
C THR A 131 22.10 -15.61 -18.43
N VAL A 132 21.40 -15.46 -17.27
CA VAL A 132 22.03 -15.10 -15.99
C VAL A 132 23.11 -16.12 -15.60
N TYR A 133 22.77 -17.44 -15.66
CA TYR A 133 23.73 -18.52 -15.47
C TYR A 133 24.93 -18.37 -16.40
N ARG A 134 24.66 -18.15 -17.70
CA ARG A 134 25.70 -18.03 -18.71
C ARG A 134 26.60 -16.83 -18.48
N TRP A 135 26.05 -15.64 -18.22
CA TRP A 135 26.85 -14.44 -17.98
C TRP A 135 27.71 -14.58 -16.72
N ALA A 136 27.16 -15.03 -15.62
CA ALA A 136 27.87 -15.27 -14.37
C ALA A 136 28.99 -16.34 -14.56
N SER A 137 28.69 -17.44 -15.28
CA SER A 137 29.68 -18.47 -15.59
C SER A 137 30.84 -17.97 -16.45
N ASP A 138 30.54 -17.19 -17.51
CA ASP A 138 31.57 -16.63 -18.43
C ASP A 138 32.43 -15.56 -17.72
N ALA A 139 31.89 -14.85 -16.72
CA ALA A 139 32.58 -13.79 -16.02
C ALA A 139 33.35 -14.28 -14.76
N LEU A 140 32.78 -15.23 -14.03
CA LEU A 140 33.19 -15.56 -12.66
C LEU A 140 33.44 -17.08 -12.44
N GLY A 141 33.10 -17.91 -13.42
CA GLY A 141 33.24 -19.37 -13.37
C GLY A 141 31.93 -20.12 -13.08
N PRO A 142 31.91 -21.44 -13.38
CA PRO A 142 30.66 -22.23 -13.38
C PRO A 142 29.97 -22.31 -12.02
N THR A 143 30.69 -22.31 -10.91
CA THR A 143 30.12 -22.29 -9.55
C THR A 143 29.36 -20.99 -9.27
N ALA A 144 29.92 -19.85 -9.70
CA ALA A 144 29.25 -18.56 -9.60
C ALA A 144 27.99 -18.52 -10.49
N GLY A 145 28.04 -19.14 -11.67
CA GLY A 145 26.87 -19.29 -12.52
C GLY A 145 25.74 -20.06 -11.85
N LEU A 146 26.04 -21.23 -11.24
CA LEU A 146 25.04 -21.99 -10.48
C LEU A 146 24.45 -21.20 -9.32
N PHE A 147 25.27 -20.43 -8.63
CA PHE A 147 24.83 -19.61 -7.53
C PHE A 147 23.88 -18.50 -8.01
N ALA A 148 24.21 -17.80 -9.09
CA ALA A 148 23.32 -16.80 -9.70
C ALA A 148 21.98 -17.41 -10.14
N LEU A 149 22.04 -18.61 -10.76
CA LEU A 149 20.85 -19.33 -11.19
C LEU A 149 19.98 -19.76 -9.99
N ALA A 150 20.59 -20.23 -8.91
CA ALA A 150 19.86 -20.62 -7.69
C ALA A 150 19.17 -19.40 -7.04
N LEU A 151 19.81 -18.23 -6.99
CA LEU A 151 19.19 -17.00 -6.50
C LEU A 151 17.96 -16.63 -7.33
N LEU A 152 18.05 -16.69 -8.65
CA LEU A 152 16.92 -16.40 -9.54
C LEU A 152 15.81 -17.46 -9.41
N THR A 153 16.17 -18.75 -9.31
CA THR A 153 15.20 -19.86 -9.21
C THR A 153 14.33 -19.74 -7.97
N PHE A 154 14.87 -19.20 -6.89
CA PHE A 154 14.16 -19.07 -5.62
C PHE A 154 13.83 -17.62 -5.26
N ASP A 155 13.93 -16.66 -6.19
CA ASP A 155 13.46 -15.30 -5.92
C ASP A 155 11.94 -15.20 -6.08
N PRO A 156 11.17 -14.92 -5.01
CA PRO A 156 9.72 -14.91 -5.06
C PRO A 156 9.16 -13.79 -5.95
N ASN A 157 9.85 -12.66 -6.10
CA ASN A 157 9.38 -11.55 -6.93
C ASN A 157 9.50 -11.91 -8.43
N LEU A 158 10.60 -12.55 -8.84
CA LEU A 158 10.72 -13.06 -10.21
C LEU A 158 9.74 -14.20 -10.49
N LEU A 159 9.49 -15.09 -9.53
CA LEU A 159 8.49 -16.15 -9.66
C LEU A 159 7.08 -15.57 -9.79
N ALA A 160 6.73 -14.56 -9.00
CA ALA A 160 5.44 -13.89 -9.08
C ALA A 160 5.17 -13.36 -10.49
N HIS A 161 6.05 -12.51 -11.00
CA HIS A 161 5.85 -11.86 -12.29
C HIS A 161 6.24 -12.74 -13.49
N GLY A 162 7.06 -13.77 -13.28
CA GLY A 162 7.39 -14.78 -14.28
C GLY A 162 6.27 -15.77 -14.57
N SER A 163 5.24 -15.81 -13.73
CA SER A 163 4.05 -16.67 -13.90
C SER A 163 2.81 -15.94 -14.38
N LEU A 164 2.89 -14.62 -14.63
CA LEU A 164 1.78 -13.76 -15.03
C LEU A 164 2.00 -13.15 -16.42
N ALA A 165 0.94 -13.02 -17.21
CA ALA A 165 0.97 -12.45 -18.56
C ALA A 165 0.99 -10.91 -18.54
N THR A 166 2.09 -10.34 -18.00
CA THR A 166 2.33 -8.90 -17.91
C THR A 166 3.61 -8.49 -18.64
N THR A 167 3.79 -7.19 -18.88
CA THR A 167 4.93 -6.68 -19.65
C THR A 167 6.24 -6.63 -18.88
N ASP A 168 6.22 -6.75 -17.55
CA ASP A 168 7.36 -6.49 -16.66
C ASP A 168 8.51 -7.47 -16.86
N LEU A 169 8.21 -8.78 -17.00
CA LEU A 169 9.26 -9.76 -17.23
C LEU A 169 9.84 -9.66 -18.64
N GLY A 170 9.00 -9.32 -19.64
CA GLY A 170 9.48 -9.04 -20.99
C GLY A 170 10.50 -7.90 -20.99
N ALA A 171 10.19 -6.79 -20.34
CA ALA A 171 11.12 -5.68 -20.15
C ALA A 171 12.41 -6.12 -19.46
N THR A 172 12.30 -6.84 -18.35
CA THR A 172 13.44 -7.35 -17.57
C THR A 172 14.37 -8.20 -18.44
N ALA A 173 13.82 -9.11 -19.22
CA ALA A 173 14.59 -10.02 -20.08
C ALA A 173 15.30 -9.27 -21.21
N PHE A 174 14.59 -8.44 -21.97
CA PHE A 174 15.18 -7.76 -23.11
C PHE A 174 16.20 -6.68 -22.70
N ILE A 175 15.98 -5.95 -21.62
CA ILE A 175 16.96 -5.02 -21.05
C ILE A 175 18.23 -5.77 -20.65
N PHE A 176 18.11 -6.88 -19.94
CA PHE A 176 19.25 -7.70 -19.52
C PHE A 176 20.01 -8.27 -20.72
N TRP A 177 19.31 -8.82 -21.71
CA TRP A 177 19.92 -9.40 -22.91
C TRP A 177 20.60 -8.36 -23.79
N ALA A 178 20.01 -7.18 -23.97
CA ALA A 178 20.65 -6.08 -24.71
C ALA A 178 21.99 -5.68 -24.07
N THR A 179 21.99 -5.50 -22.74
CA THR A 179 23.19 -5.14 -21.99
C THR A 179 24.24 -6.27 -22.04
N TRP A 180 23.84 -7.52 -21.85
CA TRP A 180 24.73 -8.67 -21.95
C TRP A 180 25.36 -8.82 -23.35
N ALA A 181 24.55 -8.69 -24.40
CA ALA A 181 25.03 -8.79 -25.78
C ALA A 181 26.00 -7.67 -26.12
N PHE A 182 25.68 -6.44 -25.70
CA PHE A 182 26.55 -5.28 -25.88
C PHE A 182 27.89 -5.45 -25.13
N ALA A 183 27.86 -5.86 -23.88
CA ALA A 183 29.08 -6.14 -23.09
C ALA A 183 29.95 -7.24 -23.73
N ARG A 184 29.32 -8.27 -24.34
CA ARG A 184 30.04 -9.32 -25.12
C ARG A 184 30.66 -8.76 -26.40
N TYR A 185 29.95 -7.84 -27.08
CA TYR A 185 30.51 -7.17 -28.26
C TYR A 185 31.72 -6.33 -27.88
N LEU A 186 31.68 -5.53 -26.83
CA LEU A 186 32.80 -4.71 -26.38
C LEU A 186 34.05 -5.56 -26.06
N ARG A 187 33.88 -6.73 -25.42
CA ARG A 187 34.98 -7.64 -25.05
C ARG A 187 35.62 -8.30 -26.24
N ARG A 188 34.86 -8.73 -27.23
CA ARG A 188 35.31 -9.44 -28.44
C ARG A 188 34.47 -8.99 -29.62
N PRO A 189 34.81 -7.89 -30.28
CA PRO A 189 34.08 -7.39 -31.43
C PRO A 189 34.00 -8.37 -32.57
N SER A 190 32.77 -8.59 -33.11
CA SER A 190 32.54 -9.31 -34.34
C SER A 190 31.20 -8.88 -34.95
N ALA A 191 31.00 -9.01 -36.26
CA ALA A 191 29.78 -8.64 -36.94
C ALA A 191 28.54 -9.34 -36.32
N ARG A 192 28.62 -10.65 -36.04
CA ARG A 192 27.54 -11.42 -35.42
C ARG A 192 27.12 -10.83 -34.07
N ARG A 193 28.08 -10.45 -33.21
CA ARG A 193 27.77 -9.85 -31.88
C ARG A 193 27.24 -8.47 -32.01
N TRP A 194 27.71 -7.70 -32.99
CA TRP A 194 27.21 -6.37 -33.31
C TRP A 194 25.72 -6.42 -33.66
N TRP A 195 25.33 -7.31 -34.61
CA TRP A 195 23.94 -7.48 -35.03
C TRP A 195 23.05 -7.97 -33.89
N ILE A 196 23.52 -8.93 -33.07
CA ILE A 196 22.76 -9.43 -31.92
C ILE A 196 22.52 -8.29 -30.91
N ALA A 197 23.53 -7.47 -30.61
CA ALA A 197 23.38 -6.36 -29.68
C ALA A 197 22.40 -5.29 -30.23
N ALA A 198 22.54 -4.90 -31.49
CA ALA A 198 21.65 -3.95 -32.14
C ALA A 198 20.17 -4.40 -32.16
N LEU A 199 19.95 -5.68 -32.54
CA LEU A 199 18.62 -6.28 -32.55
C LEU A 199 17.98 -6.30 -31.14
N LEU A 200 18.72 -6.75 -30.13
CA LEU A 200 18.23 -6.82 -28.75
C LEU A 200 18.00 -5.42 -28.15
N MET A 201 18.78 -4.40 -28.54
CA MET A 201 18.51 -3.02 -28.15
C MET A 201 17.17 -2.53 -28.70
N GLY A 202 16.86 -2.81 -29.96
CA GLY A 202 15.57 -2.45 -30.57
C GLY A 202 14.40 -3.22 -29.95
N LEU A 203 14.55 -4.52 -29.73
CA LEU A 203 13.52 -5.34 -29.08
C LEU A 203 13.27 -4.87 -27.62
N ALA A 204 14.31 -4.40 -26.90
CA ALA A 204 14.13 -3.86 -25.55
C ALA A 204 13.21 -2.63 -25.57
N GLN A 205 13.37 -1.72 -26.57
CA GLN A 205 12.50 -0.55 -26.73
C GLN A 205 11.04 -0.96 -27.00
N GLY A 206 10.84 -2.04 -27.74
CA GLY A 206 9.51 -2.62 -28.02
C GLY A 206 8.89 -3.37 -26.85
N ALA A 207 9.66 -3.69 -25.79
CA ALA A 207 9.16 -4.44 -24.62
C ALA A 207 8.57 -3.55 -23.54
N LYS A 208 9.17 -2.38 -23.25
CA LYS A 208 8.65 -1.37 -22.29
C LYS A 208 9.31 -0.01 -22.54
N LEU A 209 8.57 1.08 -22.36
CA LEU A 209 9.09 2.45 -22.54
C LEU A 209 10.29 2.76 -21.63
N THR A 210 10.31 2.23 -20.41
CA THR A 210 11.43 2.40 -19.48
C THR A 210 12.77 1.81 -19.97
N ALA A 211 12.75 0.95 -20.99
CA ALA A 211 13.96 0.46 -21.63
C ALA A 211 14.76 1.56 -22.35
N LEU A 212 14.18 2.74 -22.58
CA LEU A 212 14.91 3.89 -23.12
C LEU A 212 16.16 4.22 -22.30
N LEU A 213 16.14 3.97 -21.00
CA LEU A 213 17.24 4.22 -20.07
C LEU A 213 18.49 3.37 -20.32
N ILE A 214 18.38 2.24 -21.01
CA ILE A 214 19.57 1.45 -21.36
C ILE A 214 20.42 2.17 -22.40
N LEU A 215 19.84 3.00 -23.26
CA LEU A 215 20.57 3.63 -24.36
C LEU A 215 21.67 4.56 -23.84
N PRO A 216 21.42 5.55 -22.97
CA PRO A 216 22.52 6.37 -22.43
C PRO A 216 23.51 5.55 -21.59
N ALA A 217 23.03 4.52 -20.85
CA ALA A 217 23.90 3.64 -20.07
C ALA A 217 24.88 2.85 -20.97
N LEU A 218 24.41 2.30 -22.08
CA LEU A 218 25.26 1.56 -23.03
C LEU A 218 26.19 2.51 -23.83
N GLY A 219 25.72 3.71 -24.15
CA GLY A 219 26.56 4.75 -24.75
C GLY A 219 27.72 5.14 -23.84
N LEU A 220 27.45 5.40 -22.55
CA LEU A 220 28.48 5.67 -21.56
C LEU A 220 29.46 4.48 -21.40
N LEU A 221 28.95 3.26 -21.40
CA LEU A 221 29.78 2.05 -21.35
C LEU A 221 30.74 1.96 -22.58
N ALA A 222 30.27 2.33 -23.78
CA ALA A 222 31.08 2.38 -24.99
C ALA A 222 32.22 3.44 -24.87
N LEU A 223 31.90 4.61 -24.33
CA LEU A 223 32.88 5.70 -24.10
C LEU A 223 33.94 5.28 -23.09
N VAL A 224 33.55 4.66 -21.98
CA VAL A 224 34.50 4.16 -20.98
C VAL A 224 35.36 3.04 -21.54
N ASP A 225 34.81 2.09 -22.33
CA ASP A 225 35.63 1.06 -23.00
C ASP A 225 36.66 1.69 -23.93
N ALA A 226 36.32 2.72 -24.68
CA ALA A 226 37.28 3.45 -25.54
C ALA A 226 38.36 4.16 -24.70
N GLY A 227 37.98 4.82 -23.61
CA GLY A 227 38.88 5.55 -22.73
C GLY A 227 39.89 4.69 -21.94
N THR A 228 39.62 3.39 -21.79
CA THR A 228 40.57 2.45 -21.14
C THR A 228 41.67 1.95 -22.04
N ARG A 229 41.75 2.42 -23.28
CA ARG A 229 42.77 2.04 -24.25
C ARG A 229 44.04 2.94 -24.15
N ALA A 230 45.13 2.47 -24.75
CA ALA A 230 46.39 3.24 -24.74
C ALA A 230 46.21 4.62 -25.38
N GLU A 231 46.90 5.63 -24.86
CA GLU A 231 46.73 7.06 -25.23
C GLU A 231 46.81 7.33 -26.72
N GLU A 232 47.79 6.76 -27.39
CA GLU A 232 48.01 6.91 -28.85
C GLU A 232 46.83 6.46 -29.72
N LYS A 233 45.97 5.58 -29.22
CA LYS A 233 44.81 5.00 -29.95
C LYS A 233 43.46 5.39 -29.37
N ARG A 234 43.41 6.28 -28.38
CA ARG A 234 42.14 6.63 -27.70
C ARG A 234 41.15 7.32 -28.63
N PHE A 235 41.60 8.27 -29.43
CA PHE A 235 40.77 8.99 -30.37
C PHE A 235 40.16 8.08 -31.44
N GLU A 236 40.98 7.21 -32.07
CA GLU A 236 40.49 6.23 -33.03
C GLU A 236 39.54 5.23 -32.39
N ALA A 237 39.83 4.80 -31.16
CA ALA A 237 38.94 3.89 -30.42
C ALA A 237 37.61 4.54 -30.09
N LEU A 238 37.63 5.83 -29.68
CA LEU A 238 36.44 6.61 -29.39
C LEU A 238 35.56 6.76 -30.65
N ALA A 239 36.15 7.22 -31.75
CA ALA A 239 35.43 7.41 -33.02
C ALA A 239 34.83 6.07 -33.52
N ARG A 240 35.59 4.98 -33.48
CA ARG A 240 35.12 3.66 -33.88
C ARG A 240 33.99 3.16 -33.00
N ARG A 241 34.08 3.37 -31.68
CA ARG A 241 32.98 2.96 -30.74
C ARG A 241 31.74 3.80 -30.91
N ALA A 242 31.90 5.13 -31.04
CA ALA A 242 30.81 6.05 -31.32
C ALA A 242 30.07 5.70 -32.61
N LEU A 243 30.81 5.51 -33.73
CA LEU A 243 30.21 5.12 -35.01
C LEU A 243 29.52 3.75 -34.94
N SER A 244 30.16 2.77 -34.30
CA SER A 244 29.59 1.45 -34.11
C SER A 244 28.30 1.51 -33.25
N TYR A 245 28.27 2.33 -32.21
CA TYR A 245 27.11 2.54 -31.37
C TYR A 245 25.99 3.28 -32.11
N ALA A 246 26.32 4.31 -32.87
CA ALA A 246 25.37 5.02 -33.72
C ALA A 246 24.72 4.09 -34.77
N GLY A 247 25.50 3.19 -35.38
CA GLY A 247 25.00 2.18 -36.28
C GLY A 247 24.05 1.19 -35.57
N MET A 248 24.37 0.75 -34.33
CA MET A 248 23.47 -0.09 -33.54
C MET A 248 22.16 0.63 -33.20
N MET A 249 22.25 1.93 -32.88
CA MET A 249 21.05 2.76 -32.64
C MET A 249 20.15 2.89 -33.87
N ALA A 250 20.75 3.04 -35.05
CA ALA A 250 19.99 3.07 -36.31
C ALA A 250 19.25 1.74 -36.56
N VAL A 251 19.91 0.59 -36.34
CA VAL A 251 19.28 -0.72 -36.43
C VAL A 251 18.22 -0.91 -35.34
N ALA A 252 18.49 -0.49 -34.11
CA ALA A 252 17.52 -0.56 -33.03
C ALA A 252 16.25 0.28 -33.32
N ALA A 253 16.41 1.47 -33.92
CA ALA A 253 15.32 2.29 -34.37
C ALA A 253 14.52 1.63 -35.51
N LEU A 254 15.20 0.96 -36.46
CA LEU A 254 14.54 0.20 -37.52
C LEU A 254 13.75 -0.99 -36.96
N VAL A 255 14.31 -1.71 -36.01
CA VAL A 255 13.63 -2.82 -35.30
C VAL A 255 12.40 -2.31 -34.58
N LEU A 256 12.53 -1.21 -33.84
CA LEU A 256 11.39 -0.57 -33.18
C LEU A 256 10.31 -0.16 -34.18
N TRP A 257 10.71 0.49 -35.27
CA TRP A 257 9.79 0.93 -36.33
C TRP A 257 9.05 -0.26 -36.99
N SER A 258 9.74 -1.38 -37.18
CA SER A 258 9.10 -2.61 -37.73
C SER A 258 8.04 -3.18 -36.79
N LEU A 259 8.19 -3.04 -35.44
CA LEU A 259 7.17 -3.42 -34.46
C LEU A 259 5.92 -2.54 -34.52
N TYR A 260 5.97 -1.39 -35.17
CA TYR A 260 4.83 -0.53 -35.46
C TYR A 260 4.40 -0.61 -36.95
N GLY A 261 4.72 -1.71 -37.62
CA GLY A 261 4.33 -1.93 -39.03
C GLY A 261 4.88 -0.90 -40.01
N PHE A 262 6.04 -0.31 -39.69
CA PHE A 262 6.64 0.78 -40.46
C PHE A 262 5.73 2.03 -40.58
N GLU A 263 4.93 2.27 -39.54
CA GLU A 263 4.04 3.42 -39.43
C GLU A 263 4.79 4.74 -39.68
N VAL A 264 4.22 5.61 -40.53
CA VAL A 264 4.65 6.99 -40.73
C VAL A 264 3.43 7.88 -40.74
N ARG A 265 3.23 8.68 -39.68
CA ARG A 265 2.13 9.62 -39.56
C ARG A 265 2.48 10.85 -38.73
N PRO A 266 1.71 11.94 -38.84
CA PRO A 266 1.85 13.08 -37.95
C PRO A 266 1.52 12.67 -36.47
N LEU A 267 2.12 13.36 -35.49
CA LEU A 267 1.72 13.25 -34.10
C LEU A 267 0.38 13.93 -33.87
N ALA A 268 -0.66 13.17 -33.49
CA ALA A 268 -2.01 13.68 -33.35
C ALA A 268 -2.19 14.63 -32.16
N GLU A 269 -1.51 14.32 -31.04
CA GLU A 269 -1.73 15.00 -29.75
C GLU A 269 -0.75 16.15 -29.44
N ILE A 270 0.44 16.15 -30.06
CA ILE A 270 1.45 17.18 -29.80
C ILE A 270 1.52 18.21 -30.89
N ALA A 271 0.83 17.98 -32.00
CA ALA A 271 1.18 18.62 -33.27
C ALA A 271 0.39 19.86 -33.59
N ARG A 272 0.99 20.96 -33.30
CA ARG A 272 1.20 21.97 -34.32
C ARG A 272 2.20 21.52 -35.42
N GLY A 273 2.76 20.29 -35.35
CA GLY A 273 3.75 19.73 -36.26
C GLY A 273 3.13 18.95 -37.41
N ARG A 274 3.21 19.48 -38.63
CA ARG A 274 2.72 18.86 -39.88
C ARG A 274 3.65 17.77 -40.42
N PHE A 275 4.74 17.45 -39.73
CA PHE A 275 5.75 16.51 -40.24
C PHE A 275 5.41 15.07 -39.79
N PRO A 276 5.32 14.13 -40.73
CA PRO A 276 5.16 12.71 -40.41
C PRO A 276 6.43 12.14 -39.76
N LEU A 277 6.26 11.38 -38.71
CA LEU A 277 7.34 10.72 -37.99
C LEU A 277 7.23 9.20 -38.10
N PRO A 278 8.36 8.46 -38.27
CA PRO A 278 8.41 7.02 -38.12
C PRO A 278 8.03 6.61 -36.69
N ALA A 279 7.24 5.54 -36.53
CA ALA A 279 6.77 5.04 -35.24
C ALA A 279 6.12 6.14 -34.37
N ALA A 280 5.32 7.03 -34.96
CA ALA A 280 4.64 8.12 -34.24
C ALA A 280 3.88 7.63 -33.00
N SER A 281 3.23 6.46 -33.09
CA SER A 281 2.56 5.81 -31.97
C SER A 281 3.49 5.53 -30.78
N HIS A 282 4.78 5.26 -30.98
CA HIS A 282 5.74 5.08 -29.87
C HIS A 282 6.01 6.38 -29.14
N VAL A 283 6.16 7.47 -29.88
CA VAL A 283 6.40 8.82 -29.31
C VAL A 283 5.16 9.28 -28.55
N GLU A 284 3.96 9.09 -29.07
CA GLU A 284 2.70 9.43 -28.39
C GLU A 284 2.55 8.68 -27.05
N ARG A 285 2.87 7.38 -27.02
CA ARG A 285 2.87 6.59 -25.76
C ARG A 285 3.83 7.16 -24.73
N TRP A 286 4.98 7.62 -25.17
CA TRP A 286 5.95 8.24 -24.27
C TRP A 286 5.40 9.56 -23.69
N VAL A 287 4.74 10.38 -24.52
CA VAL A 287 4.10 11.63 -24.04
C VAL A 287 2.95 11.34 -23.08
N ARG A 288 2.11 10.35 -23.38
CA ARG A 288 1.04 9.93 -22.47
C ARG A 288 1.60 9.39 -21.14
N LEU A 289 2.70 8.65 -21.18
CA LEU A 289 3.37 8.21 -19.95
C LEU A 289 3.82 9.42 -19.11
N GLN A 290 4.37 10.47 -19.73
CA GLN A 290 4.74 11.69 -19.00
C GLN A 290 3.49 12.37 -18.41
N ALA A 291 2.41 12.51 -19.18
CA ALA A 291 1.17 13.07 -18.67
C ALA A 291 0.59 12.26 -17.49
N ASN A 292 0.67 10.94 -17.54
CA ASN A 292 0.26 10.08 -16.42
C ASN A 292 1.17 10.22 -15.18
N ILE A 293 2.48 10.44 -15.39
CA ILE A 293 3.41 10.74 -14.30
C ILE A 293 3.06 12.09 -13.64
N ASP A 294 2.74 13.09 -14.45
CA ASP A 294 2.37 14.43 -13.97
C ASP A 294 1.00 14.43 -13.27
N TYR A 295 0.03 13.66 -13.77
CA TYR A 295 -1.27 13.49 -13.14
C TYR A 295 -1.17 12.76 -11.81
N GLY A 296 -0.21 11.83 -11.69
CA GLY A 296 -0.04 10.93 -10.55
C GLY A 296 -0.98 9.74 -10.58
N ARG A 297 -0.78 8.83 -9.65
CA ARG A 297 -1.63 7.66 -9.44
C ARG A 297 -1.75 7.39 -7.96
N GLU A 298 -2.96 7.10 -7.52
CA GLU A 298 -3.18 6.75 -6.12
C GLU A 298 -2.28 5.59 -5.72
N SER A 299 -1.55 5.79 -4.65
CA SER A 299 -0.52 4.91 -4.16
C SER A 299 -0.64 4.77 -2.65
N PHE A 300 -0.26 3.60 -2.12
CA PHE A 300 -0.32 3.30 -0.69
C PHE A 300 1.09 3.01 -0.15
N LEU A 301 1.41 3.64 0.97
CA LEU A 301 2.65 3.39 1.71
C LEU A 301 2.44 3.59 3.21
N LEU A 302 2.74 2.55 4.02
CA LEU A 302 2.73 2.64 5.49
C LEU A 302 1.41 3.16 6.08
N GLY A 303 0.27 2.74 5.52
CA GLY A 303 -1.05 3.14 5.97
C GLY A 303 -1.57 4.47 5.41
N GLN A 304 -0.87 5.09 4.49
CA GLN A 304 -1.26 6.36 3.86
C GLN A 304 -1.51 6.20 2.36
N ASN A 305 -2.49 6.93 1.84
CA ASN A 305 -2.81 7.03 0.42
C ASN A 305 -2.39 8.41 -0.11
N ARG A 306 -1.72 8.47 -1.29
CA ARG A 306 -1.34 9.72 -1.97
C ARG A 306 -1.37 9.55 -3.48
N MET A 307 -1.79 10.61 -4.19
CA MET A 307 -1.83 10.64 -5.67
C MET A 307 -0.44 10.70 -6.32
N HIS A 308 0.52 11.38 -5.68
CA HIS A 308 1.87 11.58 -6.26
C HIS A 308 2.94 10.74 -5.56
N GLY A 309 2.53 9.74 -4.76
CA GLY A 309 3.42 8.80 -4.10
C GLY A 309 4.50 9.44 -3.21
N TRP A 310 5.64 8.73 -3.06
CA TRP A 310 6.76 9.12 -2.18
C TRP A 310 8.10 8.77 -2.84
N TRP A 311 9.10 9.61 -2.69
CA TRP A 311 10.46 9.32 -3.17
C TRP A 311 11.07 8.06 -2.51
N GLN A 312 10.74 7.79 -1.24
CA GLN A 312 11.22 6.62 -0.49
C GLN A 312 10.49 5.30 -0.81
N TYR A 313 9.44 5.33 -1.65
CA TYR A 313 8.64 4.15 -1.95
C TYR A 313 9.47 2.98 -2.50
N PHE A 314 10.24 3.19 -3.55
CA PHE A 314 11.04 2.11 -4.16
C PHE A 314 12.19 1.62 -3.27
N PRO A 315 12.93 2.47 -2.55
CA PRO A 315 13.85 2.02 -1.50
C PRO A 315 13.18 1.14 -0.44
N LEU A 316 12.04 1.53 0.09
CA LEU A 316 11.30 0.75 1.09
C LEU A 316 10.75 -0.54 0.48
N ALA A 317 10.16 -0.49 -0.72
CA ALA A 317 9.69 -1.68 -1.43
C ALA A 317 10.85 -2.66 -1.66
N PHE A 318 12.03 -2.19 -2.06
CA PHE A 318 13.21 -3.03 -2.20
C PHE A 318 13.62 -3.68 -0.88
N LEU A 319 13.66 -2.93 0.22
CA LEU A 319 14.03 -3.45 1.54
C LEU A 319 13.02 -4.46 2.09
N LEU A 320 11.71 -4.24 1.90
CA LEU A 320 10.65 -5.06 2.48
C LEU A 320 10.32 -6.30 1.64
N LYS A 321 10.43 -6.19 0.30
CA LYS A 321 10.07 -7.30 -0.61
C LYS A 321 11.27 -8.14 -1.06
N THR A 322 12.49 -7.63 -0.97
CA THR A 322 13.67 -8.44 -1.29
C THR A 322 13.94 -9.42 -0.13
N PRO A 323 14.13 -10.71 -0.40
CA PRO A 323 14.46 -11.70 0.64
C PRO A 323 15.69 -11.31 1.45
N LEU A 324 15.64 -11.45 2.78
CA LEU A 324 16.77 -11.11 3.66
C LEU A 324 18.09 -11.78 3.26
N PRO A 325 18.12 -13.08 2.85
CA PRO A 325 19.35 -13.69 2.34
C PRO A 325 19.97 -12.93 1.15
N VAL A 326 19.12 -12.40 0.26
CA VAL A 326 19.56 -11.62 -0.91
C VAL A 326 20.11 -10.27 -0.45
N LEU A 327 19.44 -9.58 0.46
CA LEU A 327 19.94 -8.31 1.03
C LEU A 327 21.29 -8.48 1.71
N ILE A 328 21.48 -9.54 2.50
CA ILE A 328 22.78 -9.88 3.13
C ILE A 328 23.86 -10.09 2.06
N LEU A 329 23.56 -10.85 1.01
CA LEU A 329 24.49 -11.10 -0.08
C LEU A 329 24.84 -9.83 -0.86
N VAL A 330 23.89 -8.91 -1.03
CA VAL A 330 24.12 -7.57 -1.64
C VAL A 330 25.09 -6.77 -0.79
N LEU A 331 24.86 -6.66 0.52
CA LEU A 331 25.74 -5.95 1.45
C LEU A 331 27.15 -6.54 1.45
N MET A 332 27.28 -7.86 1.49
CA MET A 332 28.59 -8.55 1.39
C MET A 332 29.27 -8.23 0.05
N THR A 333 28.51 -8.12 -1.05
CA THR A 333 29.05 -7.79 -2.36
C THR A 333 29.55 -6.36 -2.44
N VAL A 334 28.81 -5.40 -1.91
CA VAL A 334 29.22 -3.99 -1.83
C VAL A 334 30.52 -3.86 -1.02
N GLY A 335 30.60 -4.50 0.16
CA GLY A 335 31.82 -4.54 0.97
C GLY A 335 33.02 -5.14 0.21
N LEU A 336 32.82 -6.22 -0.55
CA LEU A 336 33.89 -6.83 -1.36
C LEU A 336 34.34 -5.93 -2.52
N LEU A 337 33.43 -5.17 -3.15
CA LEU A 337 33.74 -4.26 -4.25
C LEU A 337 34.59 -3.07 -3.80
N ALA A 338 34.35 -2.57 -2.60
CA ALA A 338 35.13 -1.47 -2.01
C ALA A 338 36.63 -1.86 -1.85
N TRP A 339 36.96 -3.15 -1.72
CA TRP A 339 38.31 -3.64 -1.46
C TRP A 339 39.07 -4.15 -2.68
N ARG A 340 38.41 -4.43 -3.84
CA ARG A 340 39.04 -5.07 -5.01
C ARG A 340 38.81 -4.27 -6.28
N ARG A 341 39.87 -3.69 -6.84
CA ARG A 341 39.87 -3.12 -8.20
C ARG A 341 39.75 -4.24 -9.22
N ARG A 342 38.71 -4.20 -10.07
CA ARG A 342 38.45 -5.13 -11.19
C ARG A 342 38.39 -4.35 -12.51
N ARG A 343 38.19 -5.09 -13.63
CA ARG A 343 38.03 -4.47 -14.96
C ARG A 343 36.80 -3.56 -14.98
N LEU A 344 37.05 -2.28 -15.08
CA LEU A 344 36.04 -1.20 -15.00
C LEU A 344 34.84 -1.43 -15.93
N THR A 345 35.10 -1.82 -17.20
CA THR A 345 34.01 -2.10 -18.19
C THR A 345 33.06 -3.22 -17.80
N THR A 346 33.55 -4.23 -17.07
CA THR A 346 32.66 -5.34 -16.62
C THR A 346 31.80 -4.93 -15.44
N GLU A 347 32.37 -4.18 -14.50
CA GLU A 347 31.62 -3.68 -13.33
C GLU A 347 30.57 -2.65 -13.77
N LEU A 348 30.94 -1.75 -14.69
CA LEU A 348 30.01 -0.78 -15.24
C LEU A 348 28.88 -1.43 -16.06
N ALA A 349 29.14 -2.49 -16.81
CA ALA A 349 28.09 -3.21 -17.53
C ALA A 349 27.04 -3.82 -16.60
N LEU A 350 27.39 -4.11 -15.34
CA LEU A 350 26.46 -4.64 -14.33
C LEU A 350 25.83 -3.55 -13.46
N ALA A 351 26.45 -2.37 -13.38
CA ALA A 351 26.04 -1.34 -12.44
C ALA A 351 25.31 -0.14 -13.09
N LEU A 352 25.71 0.27 -14.32
CA LEU A 352 25.20 1.52 -14.90
C LEU A 352 23.68 1.56 -15.01
N PHE A 353 23.07 0.56 -15.63
CA PHE A 353 21.61 0.52 -15.75
C PHE A 353 20.93 0.40 -14.38
N PRO A 354 21.28 -0.58 -13.51
CA PRO A 354 20.63 -0.69 -12.19
C PRO A 354 20.74 0.59 -11.35
N VAL A 355 21.89 1.24 -11.33
CA VAL A 355 22.10 2.46 -10.54
C VAL A 355 21.32 3.64 -11.12
N SER A 356 21.42 3.89 -12.45
CA SER A 356 20.67 4.98 -13.08
C SER A 356 19.16 4.77 -12.97
N TYR A 357 18.69 3.53 -13.14
CA TYR A 357 17.30 3.18 -13.00
C TYR A 357 16.79 3.35 -11.55
N GLY A 358 17.58 2.89 -10.56
CA GLY A 358 17.28 3.08 -9.15
C GLY A 358 17.21 4.56 -8.76
N LEU A 359 18.15 5.39 -9.23
CA LEU A 359 18.13 6.83 -8.98
C LEU A 359 16.90 7.50 -9.61
N LEU A 360 16.57 7.14 -10.85
CA LEU A 360 15.39 7.68 -11.51
C LEU A 360 14.08 7.23 -10.83
N SER A 361 14.03 6.03 -10.27
CA SER A 361 12.85 5.56 -9.54
C SER A 361 12.50 6.43 -8.32
N LEU A 362 13.48 7.17 -7.76
CA LEU A 362 13.23 8.09 -6.63
C LEU A 362 12.39 9.31 -7.04
N THR A 363 12.33 9.63 -8.32
CA THR A 363 11.54 10.77 -8.85
C THR A 363 10.18 10.34 -9.40
N SER A 364 9.87 9.03 -9.39
CA SER A 364 8.61 8.54 -9.93
C SER A 364 7.44 8.83 -9.01
N THR A 365 6.35 9.38 -9.55
CA THR A 365 5.07 9.58 -8.87
C THR A 365 4.16 8.35 -8.97
N ILE A 366 4.49 7.39 -9.84
CA ILE A 366 3.73 6.14 -10.01
C ILE A 366 4.32 5.07 -9.10
N ASN A 367 3.77 4.93 -7.89
CA ASN A 367 4.26 4.05 -6.83
C ASN A 367 3.31 2.85 -6.63
N ILE A 368 3.23 1.96 -7.62
CA ILE A 368 2.25 0.87 -7.66
C ILE A 368 2.84 -0.54 -7.53
N GLY A 369 4.16 -0.68 -7.38
CA GLY A 369 4.69 -2.03 -7.12
C GLY A 369 6.19 -2.21 -7.31
N TYR A 370 6.71 -3.20 -6.59
CA TYR A 370 8.07 -3.72 -6.71
C TYR A 370 8.39 -4.19 -8.13
N ARG A 371 7.36 -4.55 -8.93
CA ARG A 371 7.50 -4.97 -10.34
C ARG A 371 8.31 -4.00 -11.19
N HIS A 372 8.31 -2.73 -10.85
CA HIS A 372 9.13 -1.73 -11.53
C HIS A 372 10.65 -1.94 -11.28
N LEU A 373 11.05 -2.59 -10.19
CA LEU A 373 12.44 -2.90 -9.87
C LEU A 373 12.94 -4.23 -10.45
N LEU A 374 12.06 -5.06 -11.03
CA LEU A 374 12.45 -6.36 -11.62
C LEU A 374 13.61 -6.29 -12.62
N PRO A 375 13.71 -5.25 -13.50
CA PRO A 375 14.84 -5.15 -14.43
C PRO A 375 16.22 -5.07 -13.77
N VAL A 376 16.30 -4.72 -12.48
CA VAL A 376 17.54 -4.62 -11.71
C VAL A 376 18.02 -6.00 -11.23
N LEU A 377 17.10 -6.92 -10.92
CA LEU A 377 17.41 -8.17 -10.23
C LEU A 377 18.39 -9.09 -10.97
N PRO A 378 18.30 -9.34 -12.30
CA PRO A 378 19.24 -10.18 -13.00
C PRO A 378 20.70 -9.69 -12.92
N PHE A 379 20.90 -8.36 -12.99
CA PHE A 379 22.20 -7.73 -12.81
C PHE A 379 22.73 -7.91 -11.39
N LEU A 380 21.83 -7.78 -10.41
CA LEU A 380 22.14 -7.99 -9.01
C LEU A 380 22.62 -9.42 -8.76
N PHE A 381 21.93 -10.45 -9.29
CA PHE A 381 22.32 -11.85 -9.12
C PHE A 381 23.65 -12.18 -9.77
N VAL A 382 23.93 -11.65 -10.96
CA VAL A 382 25.26 -11.77 -11.60
C VAL A 382 26.33 -11.09 -10.75
N SER A 383 26.01 -9.93 -10.18
CA SER A 383 26.96 -9.17 -9.32
C SER A 383 27.25 -9.92 -8.02
N VAL A 384 26.24 -10.44 -7.36
CA VAL A 384 26.32 -11.19 -6.09
C VAL A 384 27.03 -12.54 -6.29
N ALA A 385 26.94 -13.14 -7.47
CA ALA A 385 27.57 -14.42 -7.78
C ALA A 385 29.09 -14.42 -7.59
N ARG A 386 29.73 -13.25 -7.54
CA ARG A 386 31.18 -13.12 -7.23
C ARG A 386 31.56 -13.65 -5.85
N LEU A 387 30.63 -13.72 -4.90
CA LEU A 387 30.88 -14.28 -3.57
C LEU A 387 31.16 -15.80 -3.63
N ALA A 388 30.53 -16.51 -4.58
CA ALA A 388 30.72 -17.95 -4.77
C ALA A 388 31.96 -18.29 -5.63
N ALA A 389 32.59 -17.31 -6.29
CA ALA A 389 33.75 -17.54 -7.16
C ALA A 389 35.06 -17.95 -6.44
N PRO A 390 35.43 -17.39 -5.26
CA PRO A 390 36.64 -17.81 -4.54
C PRO A 390 36.54 -19.23 -4.01
N PRO A 391 37.66 -19.99 -3.97
CA PRO A 391 37.66 -21.39 -3.47
C PRO A 391 37.59 -21.51 -1.93
N ARG A 392 37.26 -20.44 -1.21
CA ARG A 392 37.16 -20.41 0.26
C ARG A 392 35.94 -21.23 0.73
N ARG A 393 36.17 -22.34 1.42
CA ARG A 393 35.12 -23.25 1.88
C ARG A 393 34.05 -22.56 2.76
N VAL A 394 34.49 -21.73 3.69
CA VAL A 394 33.59 -20.99 4.59
C VAL A 394 32.64 -20.08 3.83
N LEU A 395 33.16 -19.28 2.89
CA LEU A 395 32.32 -18.36 2.11
C LEU A 395 31.30 -19.11 1.25
N ARG A 396 31.70 -20.26 0.66
CA ARG A 396 30.78 -21.11 -0.11
C ARG A 396 29.72 -21.74 0.78
N ALA A 397 30.07 -22.14 2.00
CA ALA A 397 29.10 -22.68 2.97
C ALA A 397 28.08 -21.59 3.38
N VAL A 398 28.53 -20.36 3.65
CA VAL A 398 27.65 -19.22 3.93
C VAL A 398 26.72 -18.94 2.74
N CYS A 399 27.26 -18.89 1.53
CA CYS A 399 26.44 -18.70 0.32
C CYS A 399 25.38 -19.80 0.15
N ALA A 400 25.77 -21.08 0.39
CA ALA A 400 24.84 -22.21 0.31
C ALA A 400 23.74 -22.11 1.39
N ALA A 401 24.09 -21.77 2.62
CA ALA A 401 23.12 -21.60 3.71
C ALA A 401 22.11 -20.47 3.40
N LEU A 402 22.59 -19.36 2.84
CA LEU A 402 21.72 -18.24 2.41
C LEU A 402 20.78 -18.61 1.26
N VAL A 403 21.24 -19.45 0.30
CA VAL A 403 20.37 -19.99 -0.76
C VAL A 403 19.32 -20.96 -0.19
N ILE A 404 19.70 -21.80 0.76
CA ILE A 404 18.75 -22.70 1.43
C ILE A 404 17.70 -21.89 2.19
N TRP A 405 18.10 -20.86 2.93
CA TRP A 405 17.16 -19.95 3.61
C TRP A 405 16.21 -19.28 2.61
N LEU A 406 16.74 -18.77 1.49
CA LEU A 406 15.95 -18.20 0.41
C LEU A 406 14.92 -19.23 -0.13
N ALA A 407 15.37 -20.44 -0.45
CA ALA A 407 14.51 -21.49 -0.98
C ALA A 407 13.39 -21.88 -0.01
N VAL A 408 13.70 -22.03 1.29
CA VAL A 408 12.70 -22.33 2.32
C VAL A 408 11.67 -21.21 2.42
N GLY A 409 12.11 -19.96 2.42
CA GLY A 409 11.20 -18.78 2.46
C GLY A 409 10.26 -18.74 1.26
N THR A 410 10.77 -19.06 0.08
CA THR A 410 10.00 -19.07 -1.18
C THR A 410 9.00 -20.23 -1.24
N VAL A 411 9.41 -21.42 -0.82
CA VAL A 411 8.54 -22.61 -0.81
C VAL A 411 7.34 -22.43 0.11
N ARG A 412 7.49 -21.72 1.21
CA ARG A 412 6.39 -21.44 2.17
C ARG A 412 5.23 -20.65 1.59
N VAL A 413 5.48 -19.85 0.56
CA VAL A 413 4.45 -18.99 -0.06
C VAL A 413 3.91 -19.53 -1.39
N ILE A 414 4.26 -20.77 -1.79
CA ILE A 414 3.73 -21.41 -3.01
C ILE A 414 2.20 -21.55 -2.90
N PRO A 415 1.44 -21.18 -3.95
CA PRO A 415 1.81 -20.53 -5.21
C PRO A 415 1.74 -18.99 -5.15
N HIS A 416 1.52 -18.41 -3.97
CA HIS A 416 1.19 -17.00 -3.74
C HIS A 416 2.45 -16.13 -3.66
N TYR A 417 3.38 -16.25 -4.62
CA TYR A 417 4.66 -15.52 -4.58
C TYR A 417 4.53 -14.00 -4.54
N LEU A 418 3.45 -13.43 -5.11
CA LEU A 418 3.20 -11.99 -5.10
C LEU A 418 3.03 -11.44 -3.67
N THR A 419 2.52 -12.26 -2.76
CA THR A 419 2.31 -11.89 -1.36
C THR A 419 3.58 -11.93 -0.50
N TYR A 420 4.71 -12.34 -1.09
CA TYR A 420 5.95 -12.43 -0.33
C TYR A 420 6.41 -11.07 0.19
N PHE A 421 6.65 -11.03 1.48
CA PHE A 421 7.42 -10.00 2.18
C PHE A 421 8.44 -10.68 3.09
N ASN A 422 9.53 -10.00 3.38
CA ASN A 422 10.52 -10.55 4.29
C ASN A 422 10.09 -10.41 5.77
N ALA A 423 10.85 -11.01 6.68
CA ALA A 423 10.49 -11.04 8.10
C ALA A 423 10.50 -9.65 8.78
N VAL A 424 11.17 -8.65 8.21
CA VAL A 424 11.14 -7.26 8.73
C VAL A 424 9.75 -6.63 8.54
N ALA A 425 9.05 -7.03 7.49
CA ALA A 425 7.68 -6.62 7.22
C ALA A 425 6.62 -7.57 7.83
N GLY A 426 7.00 -8.49 8.73
CA GLY A 426 6.08 -9.49 9.28
C GLY A 426 5.71 -10.62 8.31
N GLY A 427 6.43 -10.76 7.19
CA GLY A 427 6.16 -11.78 6.17
C GLY A 427 4.91 -11.50 5.34
N PRO A 428 4.35 -12.54 4.66
CA PRO A 428 3.19 -12.40 3.78
C PRO A 428 1.91 -12.02 4.52
N ASP A 429 1.85 -12.26 5.83
CA ASP A 429 0.66 -11.98 6.65
C ASP A 429 0.50 -10.49 6.96
N ASP A 430 1.59 -9.74 7.12
CA ASP A 430 1.56 -8.33 7.53
C ASP A 430 2.03 -7.36 6.44
N GLY A 431 2.56 -7.87 5.32
CA GLY A 431 3.10 -7.06 4.23
C GLY A 431 2.13 -6.03 3.65
N TYR A 432 0.83 -6.35 3.63
CA TYR A 432 -0.23 -5.45 3.15
C TYR A 432 -0.29 -4.11 3.91
N ARG A 433 0.15 -4.08 5.17
CA ARG A 433 0.19 -2.86 5.98
C ARG A 433 1.23 -1.84 5.49
N PHE A 434 2.18 -2.29 4.68
CA PHE A 434 3.28 -1.46 4.17
C PHE A 434 3.08 -1.04 2.72
N LEU A 435 2.62 -1.97 1.87
CA LEU A 435 2.51 -1.80 0.42
C LEU A 435 1.25 -2.52 -0.09
N ALA A 436 0.50 -1.85 -0.96
CA ALA A 436 -0.69 -2.39 -1.62
C ALA A 436 -0.46 -2.66 -3.12
N ASP A 437 -1.54 -2.86 -3.88
CA ASP A 437 -1.56 -3.08 -5.34
C ASP A 437 -0.70 -4.31 -5.71
N SER A 438 -0.02 -4.28 -6.82
CA SER A 438 0.83 -5.36 -7.35
C SER A 438 2.01 -5.78 -6.46
N ASN A 439 2.12 -5.25 -5.24
CA ASN A 439 3.01 -5.79 -4.21
C ASN A 439 2.38 -6.94 -3.44
N THR A 440 1.06 -6.99 -3.32
CA THR A 440 0.35 -7.87 -2.39
C THR A 440 -0.83 -8.56 -3.07
N ASP A 441 -1.78 -7.77 -3.55
CA ASP A 441 -3.04 -8.21 -4.10
C ASP A 441 -3.32 -7.54 -5.44
N TRP A 442 -3.43 -8.35 -6.45
CA TRP A 442 -3.68 -7.96 -7.84
C TRP A 442 -4.88 -8.71 -8.43
N GLY A 443 -5.75 -9.28 -7.57
CA GLY A 443 -6.88 -10.10 -7.96
C GLY A 443 -6.62 -11.61 -8.04
N GLN A 444 -5.40 -12.05 -7.73
CA GLN A 444 -4.96 -13.44 -7.91
C GLN A 444 -5.59 -14.46 -6.94
N GLY A 445 -6.38 -14.02 -5.93
CA GLY A 445 -6.89 -14.87 -4.85
C GLY A 445 -8.24 -15.55 -5.11
N LEU A 446 -8.97 -15.25 -6.19
CA LEU A 446 -10.34 -15.72 -6.41
C LEU A 446 -10.50 -17.24 -6.48
N LYS A 447 -9.55 -17.96 -7.11
CA LYS A 447 -9.59 -19.42 -7.13
C LYS A 447 -9.48 -20.03 -5.73
N ALA A 448 -8.66 -19.45 -4.87
CA ALA A 448 -8.51 -19.90 -3.49
C ALA A 448 -9.80 -19.62 -2.70
N LEU A 449 -10.45 -18.49 -2.91
CA LEU A 449 -11.73 -18.17 -2.29
C LEU A 449 -12.82 -19.15 -2.72
N ALA A 450 -12.93 -19.44 -4.03
CA ALA A 450 -13.86 -20.42 -4.56
C ALA A 450 -13.62 -21.83 -3.99
N GLU A 451 -12.35 -22.22 -3.82
CA GLU A 451 -11.99 -23.50 -3.22
C GLU A 451 -12.39 -23.57 -1.75
N THR A 452 -12.18 -22.49 -0.97
CA THR A 452 -12.62 -22.41 0.42
C THR A 452 -14.13 -22.57 0.54
N GLN A 453 -14.89 -21.92 -0.35
CA GLN A 453 -16.35 -22.08 -0.38
C GLN A 453 -16.78 -23.49 -0.81
N ARG A 454 -16.11 -24.10 -1.77
CA ARG A 454 -16.42 -25.48 -2.21
C ARG A 454 -16.19 -26.53 -1.12
N ARG A 455 -15.20 -26.33 -0.27
CA ARG A 455 -14.93 -27.20 0.90
C ARG A 455 -15.98 -27.05 1.99
N GLY A 456 -16.83 -26.03 1.92
CA GLY A 456 -17.83 -25.75 2.94
C GLY A 456 -17.29 -24.92 4.12
N ASP A 457 -16.02 -24.49 4.06
CA ASP A 457 -15.39 -23.70 5.12
C ASP A 457 -15.96 -22.27 5.16
N LEU A 458 -16.59 -21.81 4.06
CA LEU A 458 -17.15 -20.47 3.92
C LEU A 458 -18.44 -20.46 3.08
N GLY A 459 -19.48 -19.78 3.58
CA GLY A 459 -20.73 -19.54 2.86
C GLY A 459 -20.62 -18.41 1.81
N PRO A 460 -21.77 -17.90 1.30
CA PRO A 460 -21.80 -16.67 0.51
C PRO A 460 -21.24 -15.49 1.30
N VAL A 461 -20.55 -14.59 0.63
CA VAL A 461 -19.85 -13.46 1.26
C VAL A 461 -20.23 -12.12 0.61
N LYS A 462 -20.19 -11.04 1.38
CA LYS A 462 -20.14 -9.68 0.85
C LYS A 462 -18.71 -9.44 0.41
N LEU A 463 -18.49 -9.36 -0.92
CA LEU A 463 -17.16 -9.38 -1.52
C LEU A 463 -16.72 -7.99 -1.98
N SER A 464 -15.54 -7.56 -1.51
CA SER A 464 -14.78 -6.45 -2.08
C SER A 464 -13.47 -6.98 -2.65
N MET A 465 -13.27 -6.81 -3.96
CA MET A 465 -12.12 -7.38 -4.64
C MET A 465 -11.52 -6.42 -5.66
N PHE A 466 -10.19 -6.40 -5.75
CA PHE A 466 -9.45 -5.63 -6.75
C PHE A 466 -9.41 -6.40 -8.07
N THR A 467 -10.50 -6.36 -8.84
CA THR A 467 -10.66 -7.08 -10.10
C THR A 467 -11.72 -6.46 -11.01
N PHE A 468 -11.58 -6.66 -12.33
CA PHE A 468 -12.63 -6.43 -13.33
C PHE A 468 -13.31 -7.72 -13.79
N LEU A 469 -12.83 -8.87 -13.32
CA LEU A 469 -13.44 -10.16 -13.59
C LEU A 469 -14.66 -10.38 -12.68
N ASP A 470 -15.73 -10.93 -13.24
CA ASP A 470 -16.81 -11.46 -12.42
C ASP A 470 -16.33 -12.69 -11.63
N PRO A 471 -16.30 -12.66 -10.29
CA PRO A 471 -15.86 -13.77 -9.46
C PRO A 471 -16.69 -15.07 -9.65
N ALA A 472 -17.93 -14.96 -10.12
CA ALA A 472 -18.80 -16.11 -10.41
C ALA A 472 -18.20 -17.03 -11.48
N ILE A 473 -17.32 -16.54 -12.34
CA ILE A 473 -16.60 -17.33 -13.35
C ILE A 473 -15.77 -18.45 -12.71
N TYR A 474 -15.23 -18.24 -11.51
CA TYR A 474 -14.54 -19.26 -10.73
C TYR A 474 -15.47 -20.01 -9.76
N GLY A 475 -16.78 -19.68 -9.74
CA GLY A 475 -17.77 -20.29 -8.86
C GLY A 475 -17.84 -19.66 -7.48
N VAL A 476 -17.36 -18.44 -7.30
CA VAL A 476 -17.50 -17.68 -6.04
C VAL A 476 -18.95 -17.25 -5.88
N ARG A 477 -19.52 -17.53 -4.71
CA ARG A 477 -20.87 -17.08 -4.31
C ARG A 477 -20.72 -15.81 -3.48
N TYR A 478 -21.26 -14.70 -3.98
CA TYR A 478 -21.01 -13.40 -3.38
C TYR A 478 -22.12 -12.38 -3.63
N GLU A 479 -22.16 -11.37 -2.78
CA GLU A 479 -22.85 -10.10 -2.95
C GLU A 479 -21.77 -9.02 -3.18
N PRO A 480 -21.82 -8.23 -4.27
CA PRO A 480 -20.79 -7.24 -4.54
C PRO A 480 -20.92 -6.05 -3.58
N ILE A 481 -19.79 -5.60 -3.05
CA ILE A 481 -19.65 -4.34 -2.34
C ILE A 481 -18.50 -3.52 -2.95
N ALA A 482 -18.40 -2.20 -2.65
CA ALA A 482 -17.41 -1.29 -3.23
C ALA A 482 -16.00 -1.93 -3.34
N PRO A 483 -15.26 -1.79 -4.42
CA PRO A 483 -15.53 -1.05 -5.67
C PRO A 483 -16.11 -1.91 -6.79
N MET A 484 -16.69 -3.06 -6.50
CA MET A 484 -17.11 -4.02 -7.52
C MET A 484 -18.30 -3.50 -8.34
N ALA A 485 -18.39 -3.94 -9.58
CA ALA A 485 -19.48 -3.57 -10.49
C ALA A 485 -20.85 -3.93 -9.89
N GLY A 486 -21.81 -2.99 -9.98
CA GLY A 486 -23.15 -3.15 -9.43
C GLY A 486 -23.28 -2.77 -7.94
N ALA A 487 -22.19 -2.52 -7.24
CA ALA A 487 -22.20 -2.04 -5.86
C ALA A 487 -22.21 -0.50 -5.79
N PRO A 488 -22.69 0.08 -4.67
CA PRO A 488 -22.48 1.49 -4.37
C PRO A 488 -20.97 1.83 -4.32
N PRO A 489 -20.57 3.07 -4.70
CA PRO A 489 -19.15 3.45 -4.75
C PRO A 489 -18.47 3.48 -3.37
N VAL A 490 -19.26 3.64 -2.31
CA VAL A 490 -18.83 3.61 -0.90
C VAL A 490 -19.68 2.59 -0.17
N LEU A 491 -19.09 1.87 0.79
CA LEU A 491 -19.83 0.91 1.61
C LEU A 491 -20.91 1.63 2.42
N PRO A 492 -22.21 1.29 2.24
CA PRO A 492 -23.26 1.76 3.15
C PRO A 492 -22.96 1.34 4.59
N GLN A 493 -23.40 2.15 5.56
CA GLN A 493 -23.18 1.86 6.98
C GLN A 493 -21.70 1.62 7.34
N ARG A 494 -20.79 2.39 6.70
CA ARG A 494 -19.34 2.21 6.86
C ARG A 494 -18.82 2.39 8.27
N PHE A 495 -19.58 3.05 9.16
CA PHE A 495 -19.24 3.23 10.56
C PHE A 495 -19.73 2.07 11.44
N ASN A 496 -20.77 1.36 10.99
CA ASN A 496 -21.37 0.19 11.63
C ASN A 496 -21.87 -0.79 10.55
N PRO A 497 -20.98 -1.54 9.89
CA PRO A 497 -21.35 -2.41 8.77
C PRO A 497 -22.43 -3.41 9.13
N ALA A 498 -23.38 -3.62 8.21
CA ALA A 498 -24.45 -4.56 8.37
C ALA A 498 -23.95 -5.98 8.63
N SER A 499 -24.73 -6.77 9.41
CA SER A 499 -24.36 -8.15 9.73
C SER A 499 -24.11 -9.01 8.49
N GLY A 500 -23.18 -9.95 8.61
CA GLY A 500 -22.82 -10.88 7.54
C GLY A 500 -21.34 -11.24 7.50
N THR A 501 -21.00 -12.08 6.54
CA THR A 501 -19.62 -12.48 6.28
C THR A 501 -19.04 -11.60 5.17
N TYR A 502 -18.01 -10.88 5.47
CA TYR A 502 -17.29 -10.02 4.53
C TYR A 502 -15.99 -10.67 4.07
N ALA A 503 -15.72 -10.62 2.78
CA ALA A 503 -14.46 -11.00 2.19
C ALA A 503 -13.87 -9.76 1.50
N ILE A 504 -12.83 -9.18 2.06
CA ILE A 504 -12.25 -7.92 1.59
C ILE A 504 -10.80 -8.19 1.16
N SER A 505 -10.45 -7.82 -0.07
CA SER A 505 -9.10 -7.99 -0.56
C SER A 505 -8.14 -6.92 0.00
N ALA A 506 -6.85 -7.25 0.11
CA ALA A 506 -5.85 -6.38 0.73
C ALA A 506 -5.82 -4.99 0.10
N THR A 507 -5.79 -4.90 -1.22
CA THR A 507 -5.72 -3.61 -1.93
C THR A 507 -6.98 -2.77 -1.73
N THR A 508 -8.17 -3.39 -1.68
CA THR A 508 -9.41 -2.66 -1.38
C THR A 508 -9.51 -2.29 0.10
N LEU A 509 -9.02 -3.15 1.00
CA LEU A 509 -8.92 -2.83 2.42
C LEU A 509 -8.03 -1.60 2.66
N ASP A 510 -6.94 -1.47 1.90
CA ASP A 510 -6.03 -0.32 1.94
C ASP A 510 -6.59 0.93 1.24
N GLY A 511 -7.70 0.80 0.53
CA GLY A 511 -8.46 1.90 -0.06
C GLY A 511 -7.96 2.40 -1.41
N VAL A 512 -6.92 1.77 -2.00
CA VAL A 512 -6.29 2.25 -3.24
C VAL A 512 -7.27 2.44 -4.41
N PRO A 513 -8.22 1.52 -4.71
CA PRO A 513 -9.11 1.67 -5.85
C PRO A 513 -10.44 2.36 -5.49
N LEU A 514 -10.54 2.98 -4.31
CA LEU A 514 -11.81 3.47 -3.78
C LEU A 514 -11.93 4.98 -3.89
N PRO A 515 -13.08 5.53 -4.31
CA PRO A 515 -13.33 6.97 -4.30
C PRO A 515 -13.14 7.59 -2.91
N LEU A 516 -13.45 6.83 -1.85
CA LEU A 516 -13.18 7.16 -0.46
C LEU A 516 -12.26 6.10 0.14
N PRO A 517 -10.95 6.38 0.33
CA PRO A 517 -9.99 5.41 0.84
C PRO A 517 -10.31 4.85 2.24
N SER A 518 -11.07 5.59 3.04
CA SER A 518 -11.52 5.17 4.38
C SER A 518 -12.75 4.25 4.38
N THR A 519 -13.33 3.89 3.23
CA THR A 519 -14.52 3.04 3.12
C THR A 519 -14.47 1.78 4.00
N TYR A 520 -13.32 1.13 4.06
CA TYR A 520 -13.10 -0.08 4.87
C TYR A 520 -12.32 0.18 6.16
N SER A 521 -12.27 1.42 6.64
CA SER A 521 -11.52 1.78 7.86
C SER A 521 -12.01 0.99 9.08
N TRP A 522 -13.31 0.73 9.21
CA TRP A 522 -13.88 -0.09 10.28
C TRP A 522 -13.23 -1.48 10.36
N PHE A 523 -13.00 -2.12 9.22
CA PHE A 523 -12.38 -3.46 9.13
C PHE A 523 -10.88 -3.43 9.43
N ARG A 524 -10.19 -2.31 9.13
CA ARG A 524 -8.76 -2.15 9.44
C ARG A 524 -8.47 -2.18 10.93
N HIS A 525 -9.44 -1.80 11.77
CA HIS A 525 -9.32 -1.79 13.22
C HIS A 525 -9.72 -3.12 13.88
N ARG A 526 -9.98 -4.16 13.09
CA ARG A 526 -10.41 -5.48 13.57
C ARG A 526 -9.53 -6.59 13.06
N THR A 527 -9.45 -7.66 13.86
CA THR A 527 -8.74 -8.87 13.44
C THR A 527 -9.65 -9.69 12.54
N PRO A 528 -9.22 -10.06 11.33
CA PRO A 528 -9.98 -10.97 10.48
C PRO A 528 -10.07 -12.35 11.12
N GLN A 529 -11.22 -13.02 10.97
CA GLN A 529 -11.44 -14.39 11.45
C GLN A 529 -10.57 -15.41 10.68
N ALA A 530 -10.36 -15.17 9.38
CA ALA A 530 -9.55 -16.01 8.52
C ALA A 530 -8.92 -15.18 7.40
N ARG A 531 -7.92 -15.75 6.75
CA ARG A 531 -7.26 -15.18 5.56
C ARG A 531 -7.20 -16.24 4.46
N VAL A 532 -7.59 -15.86 3.26
CA VAL A 532 -7.51 -16.72 2.08
C VAL A 532 -6.41 -16.20 1.17
N ALA A 533 -5.48 -17.07 0.79
CA ALA A 533 -4.35 -16.74 -0.10
C ALA A 533 -3.48 -15.56 0.41
N TYR A 534 -3.44 -15.28 1.71
CA TYR A 534 -2.82 -14.12 2.38
C TYR A 534 -3.45 -12.75 2.04
N VAL A 535 -4.32 -12.65 1.06
CA VAL A 535 -4.78 -11.38 0.47
C VAL A 535 -6.28 -11.13 0.59
N ILE A 536 -7.08 -12.10 0.93
CA ILE A 536 -8.51 -11.93 1.16
C ILE A 536 -8.79 -12.14 2.65
N PHE A 537 -9.24 -11.07 3.31
CA PHE A 537 -9.52 -11.05 4.74
C PHE A 537 -10.99 -11.34 4.98
N ILE A 538 -11.27 -12.34 5.81
CA ILE A 538 -12.64 -12.76 6.15
C ILE A 538 -13.00 -12.17 7.50
N TYR A 539 -14.09 -11.41 7.54
CA TYR A 539 -14.64 -10.83 8.75
C TYR A 539 -16.07 -11.33 8.95
N GLN A 540 -16.38 -11.73 10.17
CA GLN A 540 -17.77 -11.99 10.59
C GLN A 540 -18.27 -10.77 11.34
N VAL A 541 -19.25 -10.07 10.78
CA VAL A 541 -19.90 -8.92 11.39
C VAL A 541 -21.23 -9.38 12.01
N THR A 542 -21.40 -9.11 13.29
CA THR A 542 -22.66 -9.28 14.00
C THR A 542 -23.37 -7.93 14.08
N GLU A 543 -24.69 -7.94 14.04
CA GLU A 543 -25.47 -6.70 14.20
C GLU A 543 -25.14 -6.05 15.55
N ARG A 544 -24.81 -4.77 15.51
CA ARG A 544 -24.63 -3.95 16.69
C ARG A 544 -25.69 -2.86 16.70
N ARG A 545 -26.48 -2.85 17.76
CA ARG A 545 -27.43 -1.79 18.05
C ARG A 545 -26.82 -0.86 19.10
N ALA A 546 -26.86 0.41 18.81
CA ALA A 546 -26.47 1.42 19.76
C ALA A 546 -27.56 2.49 19.84
N ASP A 547 -27.63 3.17 20.96
CA ASP A 547 -28.73 4.08 21.25
C ASP A 547 -28.35 5.54 20.97
N TRP A 548 -27.05 5.87 20.94
CA TRP A 548 -26.61 7.25 20.88
C TRP A 548 -25.31 7.43 20.10
N VAL A 549 -25.11 8.68 19.64
CA VAL A 549 -23.85 9.20 19.11
C VAL A 549 -23.55 10.56 19.75
N ALA A 550 -22.39 10.69 20.38
CA ALA A 550 -21.92 11.92 21.02
C ALA A 550 -20.74 12.50 20.23
N GLN A 551 -20.86 13.73 19.79
CA GLN A 551 -19.88 14.41 18.93
C GLN A 551 -19.21 15.56 19.66
N CYS A 552 -17.88 15.57 19.71
CA CYS A 552 -17.13 16.72 20.21
C CYS A 552 -17.18 17.87 19.19
N THR A 553 -17.47 19.07 19.69
CA THR A 553 -17.62 20.29 18.86
C THR A 553 -16.32 21.11 18.74
N ASP A 554 -15.26 20.73 19.45
CA ASP A 554 -13.97 21.39 19.40
C ASP A 554 -12.86 20.41 18.94
N PRO A 555 -11.98 20.79 18.00
CA PRO A 555 -11.85 22.08 17.31
C PRO A 555 -12.67 22.22 16.03
N ALA A 556 -13.51 21.26 15.66
CA ALA A 556 -14.21 21.26 14.38
C ALA A 556 -15.71 21.00 14.52
N VAL A 557 -16.46 21.45 13.52
CA VAL A 557 -17.90 21.26 13.43
C VAL A 557 -18.27 19.79 13.44
N PRO A 558 -19.31 19.37 14.18
CA PRO A 558 -19.82 18.01 14.17
C PRO A 558 -20.19 17.53 12.75
N LEU A 559 -20.15 16.22 12.55
CA LEU A 559 -20.63 15.62 11.30
C LEU A 559 -22.12 15.92 11.10
N PRO A 560 -22.54 16.23 9.86
CA PRO A 560 -23.96 16.41 9.53
C PRO A 560 -24.79 15.18 9.90
N SER A 561 -26.02 15.40 10.38
CA SER A 561 -26.93 14.32 10.82
C SER A 561 -27.17 13.28 9.71
N GLN A 562 -27.24 13.71 8.45
CA GLN A 562 -27.38 12.79 7.31
C GLN A 562 -26.16 11.84 7.19
N VAL A 563 -24.94 12.36 7.35
CA VAL A 563 -23.71 11.54 7.29
C VAL A 563 -23.68 10.53 8.45
N VAL A 564 -24.14 10.95 9.61
CA VAL A 564 -24.26 10.09 10.80
C VAL A 564 -25.29 8.97 10.53
N ALA A 565 -26.48 9.31 10.08
CA ALA A 565 -27.55 8.36 9.78
C ALA A 565 -27.13 7.33 8.72
N GLU A 566 -26.58 7.80 7.59
CA GLU A 566 -26.07 6.94 6.51
C GLU A 566 -24.89 6.06 6.98
N GLY A 567 -23.96 6.65 7.73
CA GLY A 567 -22.76 5.97 8.17
C GLY A 567 -22.99 4.89 9.23
N PHE A 568 -23.92 5.11 10.14
CA PHE A 568 -24.31 4.13 11.17
C PHE A 568 -25.49 3.24 10.76
N GLY A 569 -26.24 3.63 9.72
CA GLY A 569 -27.41 2.89 9.24
C GLY A 569 -28.62 2.98 10.17
N SER A 570 -28.77 4.10 10.89
CA SER A 570 -29.88 4.34 11.82
C SER A 570 -30.22 5.81 11.93
N ASP A 571 -31.49 6.12 11.74
CA ASP A 571 -32.07 7.45 11.97
C ASP A 571 -32.56 7.64 13.43
N ALA A 572 -32.57 6.56 14.21
CA ALA A 572 -33.13 6.53 15.57
C ALA A 572 -32.09 6.82 16.67
N LEU A 573 -30.84 7.13 16.30
CA LEU A 573 -29.79 7.44 17.25
C LEU A 573 -30.06 8.75 17.96
N ARG A 574 -29.89 8.78 19.28
CA ARG A 574 -29.83 10.03 20.03
C ARG A 574 -28.55 10.76 19.64
N HIS A 575 -28.68 11.96 19.05
CA HIS A 575 -27.56 12.84 18.71
C HIS A 575 -27.26 13.77 19.87
N ILE A 576 -25.99 13.77 20.32
CA ILE A 576 -25.49 14.61 21.39
C ILE A 576 -24.29 15.37 20.87
N THR A 577 -24.22 16.65 21.17
CA THR A 577 -23.04 17.49 20.91
C THR A 577 -22.49 18.05 22.22
N PHE A 578 -21.18 18.05 22.39
CA PHE A 578 -20.55 18.55 23.60
C PHE A 578 -19.18 19.16 23.32
N ASP A 579 -18.82 20.17 24.08
CA ASP A 579 -17.47 20.72 24.07
C ASP A 579 -16.54 19.87 24.90
N CYS A 580 -15.78 19.00 24.23
CA CYS A 580 -14.87 18.05 24.90
C CYS A 580 -13.64 18.72 25.53
N GLN A 581 -13.44 20.04 25.38
CA GLN A 581 -12.45 20.77 26.16
C GLN A 581 -12.94 21.10 27.57
N GLN A 582 -14.26 21.19 27.75
CA GLN A 582 -14.88 21.59 29.00
C GLN A 582 -15.63 20.46 29.71
N SER A 583 -16.29 19.57 28.95
CA SER A 583 -17.15 18.54 29.53
C SER A 583 -16.99 17.19 28.82
N TRP A 584 -17.42 16.16 29.53
CA TRP A 584 -17.65 14.82 28.94
C TRP A 584 -19.05 14.33 29.33
N ILE A 585 -19.82 13.88 28.37
CA ILE A 585 -21.13 13.26 28.64
C ILE A 585 -21.06 11.77 28.44
N ILE A 586 -21.64 11.02 29.39
CA ILE A 586 -21.76 9.55 29.35
C ILE A 586 -23.25 9.23 29.37
N PRO A 587 -23.85 9.00 28.19
CA PRO A 587 -25.29 8.76 28.09
C PRO A 587 -25.73 7.55 28.91
N GLN A 588 -26.88 7.67 29.60
CA GLN A 588 -27.45 6.65 30.48
C GLN A 588 -26.44 6.09 31.51
N GLY A 589 -25.47 6.90 31.93
CA GLY A 589 -24.41 6.47 32.85
C GLY A 589 -23.51 5.36 32.28
N GLY A 590 -23.48 5.19 30.98
CA GLY A 590 -22.71 4.16 30.28
C GLY A 590 -23.38 2.80 30.14
N ALA A 591 -24.65 2.68 30.52
CA ALA A 591 -25.38 1.40 30.52
C ALA A 591 -25.79 0.92 29.12
N SER A 592 -25.69 1.76 28.09
CA SER A 592 -26.01 1.42 26.70
C SER A 592 -24.82 1.64 25.76
N ASP A 593 -24.85 0.93 24.64
CA ASP A 593 -23.87 1.05 23.56
C ASP A 593 -24.05 2.37 22.81
N GLY A 594 -22.93 2.93 22.32
CA GLY A 594 -22.95 4.15 21.55
C GLY A 594 -21.62 4.46 20.87
N TRP A 595 -21.52 5.66 20.31
CA TRP A 595 -20.31 6.12 19.63
C TRP A 595 -19.94 7.53 20.03
N TYR A 596 -18.65 7.75 20.18
CA TYR A 596 -18.08 9.09 20.25
C TYR A 596 -17.41 9.45 18.92
N VAL A 597 -17.62 10.68 18.47
CA VAL A 597 -17.03 11.20 17.23
C VAL A 597 -16.23 12.46 17.56
N ARG A 598 -15.02 12.54 17.02
CA ARG A 598 -14.21 13.75 17.10
C ARG A 598 -13.56 14.05 15.75
N SER A 599 -13.72 15.29 15.28
CA SER A 599 -12.95 15.84 14.18
C SER A 599 -11.70 16.52 14.71
N THR A 600 -10.54 16.25 14.11
CA THR A 600 -9.26 16.85 14.52
C THR A 600 -8.27 16.97 13.36
N PRO A 601 -7.57 18.11 13.20
CA PRO A 601 -6.63 18.35 12.10
C PRO A 601 -5.41 17.43 12.05
N GLY A 602 -5.10 16.72 13.14
CA GLY A 602 -3.92 15.86 13.24
C GLY A 602 -4.15 14.40 12.82
N ILE A 603 -5.36 14.03 12.40
CA ILE A 603 -5.72 12.64 12.04
C ILE A 603 -5.07 12.17 10.74
N ASP A 604 -4.65 13.06 9.86
CA ASP A 604 -4.00 12.75 8.56
C ASP A 604 -2.63 12.07 8.66
N GLN A 605 -2.03 11.98 9.85
CA GLN A 605 -0.76 11.29 10.11
C GLN A 605 -0.90 9.85 10.62
N LEU A 606 -2.09 9.28 10.59
CA LEU A 606 -2.35 7.95 11.14
C LEU A 606 -1.60 6.85 10.41
N ARG A 607 -0.58 6.35 11.06
CA ARG A 607 -0.02 5.03 10.81
C ARG A 607 -1.06 3.97 11.22
N TRP A 608 -1.10 2.85 10.49
CA TRP A 608 -1.85 1.67 10.91
C TRP A 608 -1.68 1.45 12.42
N PRO A 609 -2.77 1.32 13.20
CA PRO A 609 -2.63 1.17 14.62
C PRO A 609 -1.93 -0.14 14.94
N THR A 610 -0.67 -0.05 15.33
CA THR A 610 -0.01 -1.10 16.07
C THR A 610 -0.62 -1.09 17.47
N GLY A 611 -1.73 -1.80 17.63
CA GLY A 611 -2.24 -2.34 18.91
C GLY A 611 -2.52 -1.41 20.10
N THR A 612 -2.04 -0.19 20.12
CA THR A 612 -2.14 0.68 21.29
C THR A 612 -2.31 2.11 20.89
N GLN A 613 -3.30 2.75 21.47
CA GLN A 613 -3.39 4.17 21.73
C GLN A 613 -4.29 5.07 20.91
N ARG A 614 -5.10 5.41 21.57
CA ARG A 614 -6.49 5.76 21.32
C ARG A 614 -6.94 7.01 22.04
N HIS A 615 -6.25 7.38 23.12
CA HIS A 615 -6.60 8.51 23.96
C HIS A 615 -5.88 9.80 23.55
N GLU A 616 -4.77 9.71 22.83
CA GLU A 616 -3.95 10.87 22.39
C GLU A 616 -4.71 11.90 21.53
N TRP A 617 -5.89 11.52 21.00
CA TRP A 617 -6.72 12.43 20.20
C TRP A 617 -7.79 13.14 21.01
N TRP A 618 -7.96 12.78 22.26
CA TRP A 618 -8.81 13.48 23.19
C TRP A 618 -8.00 14.50 23.99
N PRO A 619 -8.63 15.57 24.54
CA PRO A 619 -7.93 16.48 25.43
C PRO A 619 -7.26 15.77 26.60
N ASP A 620 -6.10 16.24 27.04
CA ASP A 620 -5.29 15.55 28.05
C ASP A 620 -6.08 15.19 29.30
N TRP A 621 -6.93 16.10 29.77
CA TRP A 621 -7.77 15.89 30.94
C TRP A 621 -8.74 14.71 30.77
N ALA A 622 -9.27 14.52 29.56
CA ALA A 622 -10.22 13.45 29.24
C ALA A 622 -9.54 12.09 29.07
N GLN A 623 -8.24 12.07 28.72
CA GLN A 623 -7.46 10.83 28.60
C GLN A 623 -7.29 10.12 29.95
N GLU A 624 -7.38 10.85 31.04
CA GLU A 624 -7.26 10.33 32.41
C GLU A 624 -8.60 9.80 32.97
N LEU A 625 -9.73 10.04 32.27
CA LEU A 625 -11.00 9.46 32.66
C LEU A 625 -11.00 7.93 32.52
N PRO A 626 -11.74 7.19 33.37
CA PRO A 626 -11.81 5.73 33.31
C PRO A 626 -12.69 5.24 32.13
N LEU A 627 -12.30 5.57 30.90
CA LEU A 627 -13.02 5.27 29.66
C LEU A 627 -12.57 3.92 29.04
N ASN A 628 -12.41 2.88 29.87
CA ASN A 628 -11.90 1.56 29.46
C ASN A 628 -12.76 0.86 28.39
N SER A 629 -14.04 1.24 28.29
CA SER A 629 -15.00 0.72 27.29
C SER A 629 -14.94 1.42 25.95
N LEU A 630 -14.05 2.41 25.79
CA LEU A 630 -13.92 3.20 24.58
C LEU A 630 -12.87 2.59 23.64
N HIS A 631 -13.28 2.19 22.43
CA HIS A 631 -12.41 1.55 21.45
C HIS A 631 -12.47 2.26 20.11
N LEU A 632 -11.30 2.60 19.53
CA LEU A 632 -11.23 3.18 18.20
C LEU A 632 -11.83 2.22 17.16
N SER A 633 -12.78 2.71 16.37
CA SER A 633 -13.57 1.90 15.44
C SER A 633 -13.39 2.30 13.98
N TYR A 634 -13.29 3.60 13.71
CA TYR A 634 -13.22 4.12 12.35
C TYR A 634 -12.37 5.39 12.31
N VAL A 635 -11.63 5.58 11.20
CA VAL A 635 -10.84 6.78 10.97
C VAL A 635 -10.97 7.22 9.51
N GLN A 636 -11.22 8.50 9.31
CA GLN A 636 -11.13 9.17 8.02
C GLN A 636 -10.01 10.21 8.08
N PRO A 637 -8.79 9.86 7.61
CA PRO A 637 -7.63 10.73 7.77
C PRO A 637 -7.54 11.84 6.74
N THR A 638 -8.13 11.64 5.56
CA THR A 638 -8.00 12.58 4.43
C THR A 638 -9.18 13.52 4.40
N PRO A 639 -8.97 14.85 4.33
CA PRO A 639 -10.05 15.79 4.11
C PRO A 639 -10.67 15.54 2.72
N GLY A 640 -11.99 15.41 2.69
CA GLY A 640 -12.80 15.41 1.50
C GLY A 640 -13.81 16.53 1.63
N GLU A 641 -15.10 16.23 1.41
CA GLU A 641 -16.21 17.13 1.78
C GLU A 641 -16.34 17.32 3.30
N LEU A 642 -15.79 16.38 4.08
CA LEU A 642 -15.77 16.39 5.55
C LEU A 642 -14.35 16.60 6.06
N PRO A 643 -14.17 17.24 7.24
CA PRO A 643 -12.88 17.31 7.90
C PRO A 643 -12.40 15.91 8.32
N PRO A 644 -11.11 15.70 8.59
CA PRO A 644 -10.62 14.46 9.19
C PRO A 644 -11.32 14.18 10.52
N PHE A 645 -11.75 12.93 10.74
CA PHE A 645 -12.42 12.53 11.99
C PHE A 645 -12.13 11.08 12.35
N ALA A 646 -12.38 10.75 13.62
CA ALA A 646 -12.34 9.39 14.12
C ALA A 646 -13.59 9.09 14.94
N ILE A 647 -13.93 7.81 15.01
CA ILE A 647 -15.09 7.29 15.74
C ILE A 647 -14.59 6.22 16.71
N TRP A 648 -15.06 6.31 17.94
CA TRP A 648 -14.83 5.32 18.99
C TRP A 648 -16.14 4.64 19.36
N GLU A 649 -16.11 3.36 19.54
CA GLU A 649 -17.19 2.56 20.08
C GLU A 649 -17.14 2.58 21.60
N TRP A 650 -18.27 2.86 22.23
CA TRP A 650 -18.52 2.61 23.63
C TRP A 650 -19.27 1.31 23.79
N ASN A 651 -18.67 0.35 24.48
CA ASN A 651 -19.36 -0.87 24.89
C ASN A 651 -20.02 -0.65 26.24
N ALA A 652 -21.29 -0.98 26.37
CA ALA A 652 -22.08 -0.78 27.57
C ALA A 652 -21.33 -1.23 28.83
N ALA A 653 -20.95 -0.25 29.65
CA ALA A 653 -20.32 -0.47 30.94
C ALA A 653 -20.66 0.70 31.86
N PRO A 654 -21.24 0.44 33.05
CA PRO A 654 -21.56 1.51 33.99
C PRO A 654 -20.32 2.32 34.33
N PHE A 655 -20.38 3.61 34.08
CA PHE A 655 -19.30 4.51 34.43
C PHE A 655 -19.30 4.77 35.94
N GLN A 656 -18.13 4.70 36.56
CA GLN A 656 -17.95 5.06 37.96
C GLN A 656 -16.86 6.13 38.10
N PRO A 657 -17.16 7.25 38.78
CA PRO A 657 -16.14 8.26 39.04
C PRO A 657 -15.02 7.70 39.90
N PRO A 658 -13.78 8.21 39.78
CA PRO A 658 -12.63 7.77 40.56
C PRO A 658 -12.79 7.99 42.07
N SER A 659 -13.43 9.08 42.45
CA SER A 659 -13.78 9.36 43.84
C SER A 659 -15.28 9.69 43.96
N THR A 660 -15.91 9.21 45.04
CA THR A 660 -17.33 9.41 45.31
C THR A 660 -17.51 10.19 46.60
N LEU A 661 -18.28 11.26 46.51
CA LEU A 661 -18.77 12.02 47.65
C LEU A 661 -20.30 12.14 47.55
N GLY A 662 -21.01 11.25 48.18
CA GLY A 662 -22.48 11.26 48.08
C GLY A 662 -23.04 10.07 47.34
N PRO A 663 -24.24 10.09 46.70
CA PRO A 663 -24.82 11.20 45.93
C PRO A 663 -25.49 12.32 46.79
N ILE A 664 -25.31 13.56 46.35
CA ILE A 664 -25.95 14.73 46.93
C ILE A 664 -26.93 15.30 45.93
N ALA A 665 -28.23 15.26 46.22
CA ALA A 665 -29.26 15.80 45.35
C ALA A 665 -29.27 17.32 45.36
N LEU A 666 -29.35 17.94 44.18
CA LEU A 666 -29.62 19.35 43.96
C LEU A 666 -31.03 19.47 43.38
N GLU A 667 -31.99 19.75 44.27
CA GLU A 667 -33.39 19.69 43.95
C GLU A 667 -33.77 18.33 43.30
N GLU A 668 -34.67 18.33 42.32
CA GLU A 668 -35.02 17.13 41.53
C GLU A 668 -34.25 17.07 40.22
N THR A 669 -33.31 17.99 39.98
CA THR A 669 -32.66 18.18 38.66
C THR A 669 -31.36 17.38 38.50
N LEU A 670 -30.47 17.50 39.47
CA LEU A 670 -29.14 16.91 39.42
C LEU A 670 -28.75 16.20 40.73
N GLU A 671 -27.88 15.24 40.61
CA GLU A 671 -27.10 14.71 41.75
C GLU A 671 -25.62 14.94 41.53
N PHE A 672 -24.96 15.52 42.48
CA PHE A 672 -23.50 15.54 42.59
C PHE A 672 -23.02 14.19 43.09
N VAL A 673 -22.06 13.60 42.35
CA VAL A 673 -21.60 12.21 42.61
C VAL A 673 -20.19 12.20 43.18
N GLY A 674 -19.33 13.16 42.84
CA GLY A 674 -17.97 13.21 43.30
C GLY A 674 -17.13 14.23 42.52
N TYR A 675 -15.86 14.31 42.89
CA TYR A 675 -14.91 15.22 42.23
C TYR A 675 -13.50 14.64 42.21
N ASP A 676 -12.63 15.26 41.42
CA ASP A 676 -11.19 14.98 41.34
C ASP A 676 -10.44 16.31 41.22
N LEU A 677 -9.61 16.65 42.24
CA LEU A 677 -8.84 17.88 42.27
C LEU A 677 -7.41 17.62 41.82
N ARG A 678 -6.92 18.43 40.90
CA ARG A 678 -5.61 18.29 40.24
C ARG A 678 -4.82 19.60 40.33
N GLY A 679 -3.54 19.48 40.65
CA GLY A 679 -2.61 20.59 40.80
C GLY A 679 -2.43 21.07 42.23
N ASP A 680 -1.39 21.84 42.45
CA ASP A 680 -1.06 22.45 43.75
C ASP A 680 -1.56 23.88 43.79
N PRO A 681 -2.32 24.31 44.83
CA PRO A 681 -2.80 25.67 44.96
C PRO A 681 -1.65 26.62 45.32
N ARG A 682 -1.08 27.29 44.29
CA ARG A 682 -0.04 28.31 44.44
C ARG A 682 -0.47 29.64 43.78
N PRO A 683 -0.09 30.79 44.28
CA PRO A 683 -0.38 32.07 43.64
C PRO A 683 0.15 32.12 42.19
N GLY A 684 -0.70 32.55 41.27
CA GLY A 684 -0.38 32.63 39.83
C GLY A 684 -0.44 31.29 39.06
N GLU A 685 -0.65 30.16 39.73
CA GLU A 685 -0.79 28.84 39.12
C GLU A 685 -2.26 28.55 38.78
N THR A 686 -2.47 27.47 38.04
CA THR A 686 -3.81 27.00 37.68
C THR A 686 -4.07 25.66 38.38
N ILE A 687 -5.24 25.52 38.99
CA ILE A 687 -5.74 24.25 39.50
C ILE A 687 -6.94 23.78 38.64
N GLU A 688 -7.08 22.49 38.49
CA GLU A 688 -8.14 21.88 37.74
C GLU A 688 -8.98 21.00 38.66
N VAL A 689 -10.30 21.09 38.51
CA VAL A 689 -11.23 20.24 39.26
C VAL A 689 -12.20 19.61 38.29
N LEU A 690 -12.31 18.29 38.34
CA LEU A 690 -13.36 17.56 37.63
C LEU A 690 -14.51 17.31 38.60
N THR A 691 -15.73 17.69 38.22
CA THR A 691 -16.94 17.41 39.00
C THR A 691 -17.82 16.41 38.24
N TYR A 692 -18.36 15.42 38.96
CA TYR A 692 -19.15 14.34 38.40
C TYR A 692 -20.61 14.51 38.79
N TRP A 693 -21.49 14.54 37.79
CA TRP A 693 -22.93 14.82 37.96
C TRP A 693 -23.74 13.69 37.32
N ARG A 694 -24.90 13.38 37.90
CA ARG A 694 -25.95 12.56 37.32
C ARG A 694 -27.19 13.40 37.06
N VAL A 695 -27.74 13.33 35.86
CA VAL A 695 -29.00 13.99 35.52
C VAL A 695 -30.16 13.16 36.08
N VAL A 696 -31.00 13.78 36.90
CA VAL A 696 -32.20 13.18 37.47
C VAL A 696 -33.41 13.55 36.62
N ASP A 697 -33.68 14.85 36.49
CA ASP A 697 -34.68 15.41 35.58
C ASP A 697 -34.06 16.56 34.76
N PRO A 698 -34.11 16.50 33.42
CA PRO A 698 -33.50 17.52 32.58
C PRO A 698 -34.07 18.90 32.86
N PRO A 699 -33.22 19.92 33.10
CA PRO A 699 -33.68 21.26 33.44
C PRO A 699 -34.35 21.93 32.26
N ARG A 700 -35.37 22.74 32.52
CA ARG A 700 -36.08 23.54 31.49
C ARG A 700 -35.56 24.97 31.36
N ARG A 701 -34.70 25.37 32.26
CA ARG A 701 -34.06 26.71 32.30
C ARG A 701 -32.57 26.56 32.06
N PRO A 702 -31.90 27.56 31.44
CA PRO A 702 -30.45 27.56 31.29
C PRO A 702 -29.74 27.43 32.63
N LEU A 703 -28.76 26.53 32.72
CA LEU A 703 -28.08 26.18 33.97
C LEU A 703 -26.55 26.23 33.74
N SER A 704 -25.79 26.58 34.76
CA SER A 704 -24.34 26.44 34.83
C SER A 704 -23.93 25.62 36.04
N LEU A 705 -22.87 24.82 35.88
CA LEU A 705 -22.20 24.12 36.98
C LEU A 705 -21.18 25.07 37.60
N MET A 706 -21.22 25.23 38.93
CA MET A 706 -20.42 26.15 39.69
C MET A 706 -19.17 25.45 40.24
N LEU A 707 -18.04 26.13 40.18
CA LEU A 707 -16.88 25.83 41.02
C LEU A 707 -16.20 27.11 41.47
N HIS A 708 -16.21 27.35 42.78
CA HIS A 708 -15.60 28.51 43.43
C HIS A 708 -14.52 28.07 44.39
N LEU A 709 -13.45 28.83 44.44
CA LEU A 709 -12.47 28.77 45.51
C LEU A 709 -12.70 29.98 46.42
N ALA A 710 -13.15 29.77 47.65
CA ALA A 710 -13.59 30.84 48.57
C ALA A 710 -12.66 30.95 49.78
N ASN A 711 -12.48 32.17 50.27
CA ASN A 711 -11.76 32.44 51.51
C ASN A 711 -12.63 32.12 52.75
N GLY A 712 -12.07 32.23 53.96
CA GLY A 712 -12.76 31.92 55.21
C GLY A 712 -13.98 32.79 55.51
N SER A 713 -14.23 33.85 54.74
CA SER A 713 -15.44 34.70 54.83
C SER A 713 -16.47 34.32 53.73
N GLY A 714 -16.25 33.26 52.97
CA GLY A 714 -17.15 32.79 51.88
C GLY A 714 -17.09 33.61 50.60
N VAL A 715 -16.11 34.52 50.45
CA VAL A 715 -15.94 35.32 49.24
C VAL A 715 -15.10 34.53 48.22
N PRO A 716 -15.59 34.34 46.99
CA PRO A 716 -14.82 33.67 45.96
C PRO A 716 -13.54 34.44 45.57
N VAL A 717 -12.39 33.78 45.59
CA VAL A 717 -11.08 34.29 45.14
C VAL A 717 -10.71 33.82 43.72
N ALA A 718 -11.31 32.71 43.28
CA ALA A 718 -11.24 32.22 41.91
C ALA A 718 -12.56 31.52 41.55
N VAL A 719 -12.96 31.63 40.30
CA VAL A 719 -14.22 31.09 39.76
C VAL A 719 -13.91 30.30 38.48
N GLY A 720 -14.44 29.11 38.39
CA GLY A 720 -14.28 28.20 37.25
C GLY A 720 -15.60 27.63 36.74
N ASP A 721 -16.66 28.44 36.74
CA ASP A 721 -18.01 28.00 36.33
C ASP A 721 -18.05 27.64 34.84
N GLY A 722 -18.90 26.69 34.47
CA GLY A 722 -19.06 26.31 33.09
C GLY A 722 -19.98 25.10 32.87
N LEU A 723 -20.33 24.88 31.60
CA LEU A 723 -21.05 23.71 31.14
C LEU A 723 -20.80 23.51 29.64
N GLY A 724 -20.17 22.42 29.25
CA GLY A 724 -19.85 22.11 27.87
C GLY A 724 -20.86 21.19 27.16
N VAL A 725 -21.99 20.89 27.80
CA VAL A 725 -23.07 20.05 27.22
C VAL A 725 -24.39 20.80 27.33
N GLY A 726 -25.05 21.05 26.19
CA GLY A 726 -26.35 21.73 26.18
C GLY A 726 -27.41 20.96 26.97
N ILE A 727 -28.12 21.65 27.84
CA ILE A 727 -29.16 21.07 28.72
C ILE A 727 -30.33 20.47 27.95
N ASP A 728 -30.63 20.99 26.76
CA ASP A 728 -31.65 20.49 25.81
C ASP A 728 -31.37 19.10 25.32
N GLN A 729 -30.15 18.59 25.48
CA GLN A 729 -29.71 17.28 25.06
C GLN A 729 -29.69 16.25 26.21
N TRP A 730 -29.93 16.71 27.44
CA TRP A 730 -29.87 15.85 28.61
C TRP A 730 -31.05 14.88 28.70
N GLN A 731 -30.78 13.69 29.21
CA GLN A 731 -31.80 12.71 29.55
C GLN A 731 -31.57 12.17 30.97
N PRO A 732 -32.62 11.69 31.65
CA PRO A 732 -32.48 11.04 32.95
C PRO A 732 -31.49 9.90 32.90
N GLY A 733 -30.57 9.85 33.87
CA GLY A 733 -29.52 8.83 33.96
C GLY A 733 -28.20 9.20 33.29
N ASP A 734 -28.17 10.26 32.47
CA ASP A 734 -26.89 10.74 31.91
C ASP A 734 -25.93 11.12 33.02
N ARG A 735 -24.63 10.86 32.78
CA ARG A 735 -23.57 11.41 33.64
C ARG A 735 -22.77 12.45 32.89
N ILE A 736 -22.47 13.54 33.57
CA ILE A 736 -21.69 14.65 33.06
C ILE A 736 -20.44 14.80 33.92
N VAL A 737 -19.30 14.84 33.28
CA VAL A 737 -18.03 15.23 33.89
C VAL A 737 -17.75 16.64 33.42
N GLN A 738 -17.75 17.59 34.34
CA GLN A 738 -17.43 18.99 34.07
C GLN A 738 -16.00 19.27 34.52
N ARG A 739 -15.21 19.81 33.63
CA ARG A 739 -13.87 20.33 33.89
C ARG A 739 -13.96 21.79 34.28
N HIS A 740 -13.45 22.13 35.42
CA HIS A 740 -13.32 23.50 35.91
C HIS A 740 -11.85 23.87 35.99
N VAL A 741 -11.51 25.04 35.48
CA VAL A 741 -10.14 25.58 35.51
C VAL A 741 -10.13 26.88 36.36
N LEU A 742 -9.45 26.82 37.48
CA LEU A 742 -9.31 27.95 38.39
C LEU A 742 -7.93 28.59 38.22
N ASN A 743 -7.88 29.79 37.67
CA ASN A 743 -6.66 30.59 37.60
C ASN A 743 -6.49 31.36 38.90
N LEU A 744 -5.49 31.01 39.68
CA LEU A 744 -5.23 31.65 40.97
C LEU A 744 -4.57 33.02 40.78
N PRO A 745 -5.05 34.07 41.43
CA PRO A 745 -4.42 35.39 41.37
C PRO A 745 -2.95 35.31 41.84
N PRO A 746 -2.02 36.02 41.17
CA PRO A 746 -0.59 36.01 41.58
C PRO A 746 -0.35 36.67 42.96
N ASP A 747 -1.28 37.46 43.42
CA ASP A 747 -1.29 38.14 44.74
C ASP A 747 -2.16 37.40 45.76
N LEU A 748 -2.56 36.15 45.49
CA LEU A 748 -3.37 35.34 46.40
C LEU A 748 -2.66 35.16 47.75
N ALA A 749 -3.36 35.49 48.83
CA ALA A 749 -2.84 35.36 50.18
C ALA A 749 -2.66 33.85 50.56
N MET A 750 -1.56 33.56 51.24
CA MET A 750 -1.33 32.25 51.85
C MET A 750 -2.39 31.93 52.90
N GLY A 751 -2.87 30.70 52.93
CA GLY A 751 -3.88 30.26 53.91
C GLY A 751 -4.84 29.21 53.34
N ASP A 752 -5.81 28.86 54.14
CA ASP A 752 -6.80 27.84 53.80
C ASP A 752 -7.96 28.44 53.00
N LEU A 753 -8.29 27.83 51.91
CA LEU A 753 -9.40 28.17 51.04
C LEU A 753 -10.34 26.97 50.90
N GLN A 754 -11.63 27.23 50.77
CA GLN A 754 -12.65 26.18 50.55
C GLN A 754 -12.98 26.05 49.09
N VAL A 755 -12.97 24.81 48.60
CA VAL A 755 -13.46 24.45 47.25
C VAL A 755 -14.95 24.18 47.37
N LEU A 756 -15.76 24.98 46.65
CA LEU A 756 -17.21 24.94 46.69
C LEU A 756 -17.76 24.63 45.30
N THR A 757 -18.73 23.71 45.22
CA THR A 757 -19.41 23.38 43.97
C THR A 757 -20.91 23.45 44.10
N GLY A 758 -21.62 23.43 42.98
CA GLY A 758 -23.07 23.49 42.92
C GLY A 758 -23.57 23.75 41.51
N ALA A 759 -24.78 24.20 41.38
CA ALA A 759 -25.36 24.63 40.11
C ALA A 759 -26.25 25.85 40.33
N TYR A 760 -26.40 26.69 39.30
CA TYR A 760 -27.26 27.87 39.36
C TYR A 760 -27.94 28.14 38.01
N TRP A 761 -29.09 28.79 38.06
CA TRP A 761 -29.82 29.21 36.88
C TRP A 761 -29.17 30.44 36.25
N LEU A 762 -28.93 30.42 34.95
CA LEU A 762 -28.23 31.52 34.26
C LEU A 762 -29.09 32.78 34.08
N ASP A 763 -30.42 32.66 34.16
CA ASP A 763 -31.33 33.76 33.93
C ASP A 763 -31.51 34.68 35.16
N ASP A 764 -31.34 34.14 36.37
CA ASP A 764 -31.51 34.93 37.63
C ASP A 764 -30.40 34.70 38.66
N LEU A 765 -29.40 33.86 38.33
CA LEU A 765 -28.26 33.47 39.15
C LEU A 765 -28.65 32.80 40.48
N THR A 766 -29.90 32.32 40.60
CA THR A 766 -30.34 31.54 41.77
C THR A 766 -29.68 30.18 41.81
N ARG A 767 -29.09 29.83 42.96
CA ARG A 767 -28.44 28.55 43.17
C ARG A 767 -29.46 27.44 43.46
N LEU A 768 -29.26 26.24 42.94
CA LEU A 768 -30.01 25.04 43.26
C LEU A 768 -29.69 24.62 44.69
N GLN A 769 -30.69 24.17 45.42
CA GLN A 769 -30.53 23.76 46.82
C GLN A 769 -30.06 22.30 46.94
N ALA A 770 -29.03 22.09 47.75
CA ALA A 770 -28.52 20.78 48.16
C ALA A 770 -28.93 20.55 49.64
N GLY A 771 -30.15 20.09 49.84
CA GLY A 771 -30.78 20.10 51.17
C GLY A 771 -31.01 21.50 51.67
N ASP A 772 -30.46 21.85 52.82
CA ASP A 772 -30.57 23.24 53.40
C ASP A 772 -29.45 24.17 52.91
N CYS A 773 -28.54 23.74 52.05
CA CYS A 773 -27.40 24.50 51.57
C CYS A 773 -27.56 24.84 50.07
N SER A 774 -27.07 26.03 49.67
CA SER A 774 -27.04 26.45 48.27
C SER A 774 -25.70 26.12 47.55
N GLU A 775 -24.81 25.40 48.22
CA GLU A 775 -23.51 24.99 47.73
C GLU A 775 -23.00 23.76 48.50
N ILE A 776 -22.13 22.99 47.85
CA ILE A 776 -21.50 21.78 48.38
C ILE A 776 -20.03 22.10 48.63
N SER A 777 -19.58 21.97 49.90
CA SER A 777 -18.17 22.06 50.23
C SER A 777 -17.47 20.75 49.90
N LEU A 778 -16.44 20.80 49.08
CA LEU A 778 -15.67 19.63 48.65
C LEU A 778 -14.54 19.35 49.62
N GLU A 779 -13.57 20.25 49.69
CA GLU A 779 -12.42 20.16 50.59
C GLU A 779 -11.81 21.54 50.86
N THR A 780 -10.93 21.59 51.84
CA THR A 780 -10.12 22.77 52.13
C THR A 780 -8.73 22.58 51.56
N VAL A 781 -8.28 23.52 50.72
CA VAL A 781 -6.95 23.54 50.13
C VAL A 781 -6.09 24.62 50.76
N THR A 782 -4.84 24.32 51.10
CA THR A 782 -3.91 25.30 51.69
C THR A 782 -3.02 25.89 50.59
N VAL A 783 -3.13 27.19 50.36
CA VAL A 783 -2.25 27.95 49.46
C VAL A 783 -0.87 28.09 50.12
N ARG A 784 0.18 27.60 49.43
CA ARG A 784 1.56 27.55 49.93
C ARG A 784 2.50 28.47 49.15
#